data_3421a414e5898a59ac19d5c4f908999b
#
_entry.id   3421a414e5898a59ac19d5c4f908999b
#
_cell.length_a   1.000
_cell.length_b   1.000
_cell.length_c   1.000
_cell.angle_alpha   90.00
_cell.angle_beta   90.00
_cell.angle_gamma   90.00
#
_symmetry.space_group_name_H-M   'P 1'
#
loop_
_entity.id
_entity.type
_entity.pdbx_description
1 polymer ?
#
loop_
_entity_poly.entity_id
_entity_poly.type
_entity_poly.pdbx_seq_one_letter_code
_entity_poly.pdbx_strand_id
1 'polypeptide(L)'
;MLLKNTVLFFLLFFLNTHSQVKLPRLISDGMVLQRNTHIKIWGWASPNEAVNIQFIKSNYKTNADEKGEWSITLPKLKPGGPYEMKIEASNSITIKDILIGDVWVCSGQSNMELPMRRVAPLYETDIVNSSNNLIRQFTVPQKYDFNKPRTDLDNGSWQSANPESVLNFSAVAYFFAKEIYDKYKIPIGLINACLGGSPAEAWISEETLKNFQHYYNEAQKFKDSSLIKQIETSDQQRIQAWYSLLDKKDLGYKDSLRWSDPDLNTKNWLKMNIPGYWADTEIGNVNGVVWFRKKINLPQSFSGKNAKLILGRLVDADSTFVNGRFVGNVTYQYPPRWYDVPSNLLHEGENTITVRLVNSSGKGGFLPDKPYYLIAGNDTINLKGEWHFKLGAVMEPLGSQTFIRWKPLGLYNAMIHPLLNYRIKGVIWYQGESNTNRAMEYRKLFPALISDWRKNWGQGSFPFLFVQLANFLEARDQPSESAWALLRESQLKSLTVPNTGMAVTIDIGEWNDVHPLNKKDVGKRLALAARRLAYKEKNIVYSGPVYKSMKIKGNTIELTFENIGSGLIAHGGNELKQFAISGEDKKFVWANAKIVNNKIIVWSGHVSKPAAVRYAWAYNPEGANLYNKEGLPASPFRTDDFQ
;
A
#
# COMPACT_ATOMS: atom_id res chain seq x y z
N MET A 1 -30.09 -38.14 74.93
CA MET A 1 -29.43 -38.17 73.62
C MET A 1 -29.73 -36.84 72.92
N LEU A 2 -28.88 -35.82 73.14
CA LEU A 2 -29.07 -34.47 72.62
C LEU A 2 -28.37 -34.31 71.29
N LEU A 3 -29.14 -34.08 70.20
CA LEU A 3 -28.60 -33.66 68.89
C LEU A 3 -28.25 -32.18 68.98
N LYS A 4 -26.96 -31.86 68.79
CA LYS A 4 -26.49 -30.47 68.56
C LYS A 4 -26.62 -30.14 67.10
N ASN A 5 -27.50 -29.23 66.72
CA ASN A 5 -27.55 -28.61 65.37
C ASN A 5 -26.44 -27.56 65.28
N THR A 6 -25.42 -27.81 64.46
CA THR A 6 -24.40 -26.81 64.10
C THR A 6 -24.88 -26.12 62.83
N VAL A 7 -25.30 -24.87 62.93
CA VAL A 7 -25.59 -24.01 61.77
C VAL A 7 -24.29 -23.42 61.28
N LEU A 8 -23.88 -23.86 60.08
CA LEU A 8 -22.70 -23.34 59.38
C LEU A 8 -23.08 -22.08 58.59
N PHE A 9 -22.67 -20.92 59.10
CA PHE A 9 -22.85 -19.64 58.39
C PHE A 9 -21.81 -19.55 57.26
N PHE A 10 -22.23 -19.71 55.99
CA PHE A 10 -21.41 -19.39 54.82
C PHE A 10 -21.37 -17.87 54.65
N LEU A 11 -20.29 -17.22 55.09
CA LEU A 11 -19.97 -15.85 54.68
C LEU A 11 -19.55 -15.87 53.19
N LEU A 12 -20.49 -15.48 52.32
CA LEU A 12 -20.17 -15.14 50.91
C LEU A 12 -19.37 -13.84 50.91
N PHE A 13 -18.04 -13.94 50.89
CA PHE A 13 -17.19 -12.84 50.50
C PHE A 13 -17.42 -12.55 49.01
N PHE A 14 -18.23 -11.54 48.71
CA PHE A 14 -18.22 -10.88 47.42
C PHE A 14 -16.85 -10.23 47.25
N LEU A 15 -15.91 -10.92 46.61
CA LEU A 15 -14.73 -10.30 46.04
C LEU A 15 -15.22 -9.33 44.99
N ASN A 16 -15.41 -8.07 45.35
CA ASN A 16 -15.55 -6.98 44.39
C ASN A 16 -14.23 -6.90 43.62
N THR A 17 -14.13 -7.62 42.51
CA THR A 17 -13.08 -7.42 41.54
C THR A 17 -13.34 -6.08 40.88
N HIS A 18 -12.82 -5.01 41.47
CA HIS A 18 -12.83 -3.70 40.83
C HIS A 18 -12.03 -3.85 39.54
N SER A 19 -12.68 -3.69 38.38
CA SER A 19 -12.00 -3.63 37.10
C SER A 19 -11.17 -2.35 37.08
N GLN A 20 -9.86 -2.47 36.98
CA GLN A 20 -8.94 -1.34 36.89
C GLN A 20 -9.24 -0.50 35.64
N VAL A 21 -9.02 0.82 35.72
CA VAL A 21 -9.13 1.69 34.55
C VAL A 21 -8.23 1.18 33.45
N LYS A 22 -8.78 1.02 32.22
CA LYS A 22 -8.11 0.54 31.02
C LYS A 22 -8.28 1.55 29.91
N LEU A 23 -7.24 1.74 29.11
CA LEU A 23 -7.22 2.66 27.97
C LEU A 23 -7.15 1.89 26.66
N PRO A 24 -7.74 2.43 25.58
CA PRO A 24 -7.53 1.88 24.25
C PRO A 24 -6.06 2.05 23.81
N ARG A 25 -5.59 1.17 22.94
CA ARG A 25 -4.20 1.15 22.48
C ARG A 25 -3.72 2.47 21.86
N LEU A 26 -4.61 3.22 21.23
CA LEU A 26 -4.28 4.54 20.67
C LEU A 26 -3.97 5.59 21.72
N ILE A 27 -4.53 5.45 22.93
CA ILE A 27 -4.30 6.35 24.07
C ILE A 27 -3.14 5.79 24.90
N SER A 28 -1.92 6.07 24.47
CA SER A 28 -0.69 5.49 25.04
C SER A 28 0.48 6.44 24.87
N ASP A 29 1.62 6.08 25.47
CA ASP A 29 2.85 6.85 25.38
C ASP A 29 3.21 7.18 23.93
N GLY A 30 3.70 8.39 23.72
CA GLY A 30 4.08 8.86 22.41
C GLY A 30 2.92 9.29 21.50
N MET A 31 1.67 9.26 21.95
CA MET A 31 0.52 9.62 21.11
C MET A 31 0.57 11.07 20.62
N VAL A 32 -0.02 11.30 19.43
CA VAL A 32 -0.24 12.66 18.89
C VAL A 32 -1.74 12.94 18.91
N LEU A 33 -2.19 13.93 19.67
CA LEU A 33 -3.59 14.33 19.74
C LEU A 33 -3.88 15.47 18.74
N GLN A 34 -5.05 15.43 18.09
CA GLN A 34 -5.42 16.42 17.08
C GLN A 34 -5.60 17.82 17.69
N ARG A 35 -4.82 18.79 17.19
CA ARG A 35 -4.90 20.21 17.58
C ARG A 35 -6.17 20.92 17.06
N ASN A 36 -6.48 22.06 17.66
CA ASN A 36 -7.53 23.00 17.24
C ASN A 36 -8.95 22.40 17.15
N THR A 37 -9.20 21.29 17.84
CA THR A 37 -10.51 20.65 17.95
C THR A 37 -10.74 20.19 19.39
N HIS A 38 -11.98 19.88 19.74
CA HIS A 38 -12.29 19.19 20.99
C HIS A 38 -11.76 17.75 20.89
N ILE A 39 -10.97 17.32 21.89
CA ILE A 39 -10.28 16.03 21.89
C ILE A 39 -11.04 15.08 22.82
N LYS A 40 -11.44 13.92 22.32
CA LYS A 40 -12.03 12.87 23.14
C LYS A 40 -10.93 11.96 23.69
N ILE A 41 -10.93 11.75 25.01
CA ILE A 41 -10.18 10.71 25.71
C ILE A 41 -11.21 9.74 26.28
N TRP A 42 -10.97 8.44 26.17
CA TRP A 42 -11.94 7.43 26.56
C TRP A 42 -11.25 6.15 27.05
N GLY A 43 -12.01 5.31 27.71
CA GLY A 43 -11.55 4.01 28.20
C GLY A 43 -12.64 3.25 28.92
N TRP A 44 -12.22 2.28 29.71
CA TRP A 44 -13.10 1.43 30.51
C TRP A 44 -12.66 1.45 31.96
N ALA A 45 -13.64 1.29 32.88
CA ALA A 45 -13.44 1.19 34.31
C ALA A 45 -14.57 0.33 34.91
N SER A 46 -14.65 0.20 36.23
CA SER A 46 -15.82 -0.41 36.86
C SER A 46 -17.08 0.45 36.64
N PRO A 47 -18.29 -0.14 36.52
CA PRO A 47 -19.52 0.63 36.39
C PRO A 47 -19.64 1.70 37.50
N ASN A 48 -20.01 2.91 37.10
CA ASN A 48 -20.16 4.10 37.96
C ASN A 48 -18.85 4.58 38.64
N GLU A 49 -17.70 4.02 38.29
CA GLU A 49 -16.42 4.44 38.87
C GLU A 49 -16.04 5.85 38.42
N ALA A 50 -15.60 6.67 39.37
CA ALA A 50 -15.12 8.02 39.10
C ALA A 50 -13.72 7.98 38.51
N VAL A 51 -13.52 8.65 37.37
CA VAL A 51 -12.24 8.77 36.66
C VAL A 51 -11.80 10.23 36.67
N ASN A 52 -10.61 10.48 37.20
CA ASN A 52 -9.99 11.80 37.26
C ASN A 52 -8.84 11.85 36.26
N ILE A 53 -8.74 12.94 35.50
CA ILE A 53 -7.70 13.12 34.49
C ILE A 53 -6.99 14.45 34.75
N GLN A 54 -5.67 14.41 34.89
CA GLN A 54 -4.82 15.60 34.97
C GLN A 54 -4.07 15.76 33.63
N PHE A 55 -4.27 16.89 32.98
CA PHE A 55 -3.61 17.18 31.71
C PHE A 55 -3.41 18.68 31.50
N ILE A 56 -2.18 19.11 31.18
CA ILE A 56 -1.81 20.51 30.93
C ILE A 56 -2.39 21.48 31.96
N LYS A 57 -2.02 21.31 33.24
CA LYS A 57 -2.44 22.16 34.36
C LYS A 57 -3.97 22.18 34.63
N SER A 58 -4.73 21.26 34.07
CA SER A 58 -6.19 21.17 34.25
C SER A 58 -6.56 19.78 34.74
N ASN A 59 -7.63 19.77 35.60
CA ASN A 59 -8.21 18.54 36.11
C ASN A 59 -9.60 18.36 35.50
N TYR A 60 -9.87 17.15 35.05
CA TYR A 60 -11.16 16.74 34.46
C TYR A 60 -11.69 15.54 35.23
N LYS A 61 -13.03 15.45 35.36
CA LYS A 61 -13.70 14.34 36.03
C LYS A 61 -14.83 13.80 35.16
N THR A 62 -15.01 12.49 35.21
CA THR A 62 -16.12 11.78 34.60
C THR A 62 -16.41 10.53 35.40
N ASN A 63 -17.55 9.90 35.18
CA ASN A 63 -17.84 8.57 35.69
C ASN A 63 -18.00 7.59 34.54
N ALA A 64 -17.62 6.34 34.74
CA ALA A 64 -17.98 5.26 33.86
C ALA A 64 -19.50 5.03 33.89
N ASP A 65 -20.08 4.65 32.78
CA ASP A 65 -21.50 4.28 32.69
C ASP A 65 -21.75 2.86 33.24
N GLU A 66 -22.98 2.37 33.12
CA GLU A 66 -23.38 1.04 33.58
C GLU A 66 -22.63 -0.11 32.84
N LYS A 67 -22.05 0.17 31.64
CA LYS A 67 -21.24 -0.78 30.89
C LYS A 67 -19.75 -0.67 31.20
N GLY A 68 -19.40 0.27 32.10
CA GLY A 68 -18.01 0.56 32.43
C GLY A 68 -17.30 1.43 31.38
N GLU A 69 -18.01 2.04 30.44
CA GLU A 69 -17.39 2.93 29.43
C GLU A 69 -17.35 4.37 29.97
N TRP A 70 -16.23 5.04 29.79
CA TRP A 70 -16.11 6.45 30.17
C TRP A 70 -15.47 7.25 29.01
N SER A 71 -15.81 8.52 28.97
CA SER A 71 -15.14 9.45 28.08
C SER A 71 -15.16 10.86 28.63
N ILE A 72 -14.17 11.66 28.20
CA ILE A 72 -14.07 13.07 28.49
C ILE A 72 -13.68 13.83 27.23
N THR A 73 -14.15 15.07 27.14
CA THR A 73 -13.83 15.98 26.04
C THR A 73 -12.91 17.08 26.54
N LEU A 74 -11.66 17.07 26.13
CA LEU A 74 -10.70 18.14 26.38
C LEU A 74 -10.97 19.34 25.45
N PRO A 75 -10.60 20.56 25.87
CA PRO A 75 -10.75 21.76 25.04
C PRO A 75 -9.83 21.73 23.81
N LYS A 76 -10.03 22.71 22.93
CA LYS A 76 -9.15 22.91 21.77
C LYS A 76 -7.75 23.33 22.24
N LEU A 77 -6.74 22.57 21.83
CA LEU A 77 -5.35 22.80 22.21
C LEU A 77 -4.54 23.31 21.02
N LYS A 78 -3.54 24.15 21.29
CA LYS A 78 -2.53 24.58 20.33
C LYS A 78 -1.46 23.50 20.12
N PRO A 79 -0.71 23.49 19.02
CA PRO A 79 0.38 22.52 18.82
C PRO A 79 1.45 22.69 19.90
N GLY A 80 2.03 21.59 20.35
CA GLY A 80 3.08 21.58 21.39
C GLY A 80 3.31 20.21 21.98
N GLY A 81 4.05 20.16 23.07
CA GLY A 81 4.49 18.98 23.79
C GLY A 81 6.03 18.90 23.87
N PRO A 82 6.57 17.83 24.47
CA PRO A 82 5.83 16.70 25.04
C PRO A 82 5.11 17.03 26.36
N TYR A 83 3.95 16.39 26.58
CA TYR A 83 3.16 16.52 27.78
C TYR A 83 2.95 15.15 28.45
N GLU A 84 2.53 15.18 29.72
CA GLU A 84 2.08 14.00 30.46
C GLU A 84 0.59 14.11 30.78
N MET A 85 -0.11 12.96 30.82
CA MET A 85 -1.51 12.82 31.25
C MET A 85 -1.57 11.77 32.34
N LYS A 86 -2.12 12.13 33.52
CA LYS A 86 -2.36 11.19 34.59
C LYS A 86 -3.86 10.89 34.66
N ILE A 87 -4.20 9.62 34.73
CA ILE A 87 -5.56 9.10 34.80
C ILE A 87 -5.66 8.29 36.08
N GLU A 88 -6.55 8.66 36.97
CA GLU A 88 -6.73 8.07 38.30
C GLU A 88 -8.16 7.59 38.48
N ALA A 89 -8.30 6.34 38.90
CA ALA A 89 -9.51 5.70 39.34
C ALA A 89 -9.15 4.72 40.48
N SER A 90 -9.59 3.47 40.50
CA SER A 90 -9.09 2.42 41.40
C SER A 90 -7.59 2.12 41.19
N ASN A 91 -7.04 2.43 40.03
CA ASN A 91 -5.62 2.41 39.73
C ASN A 91 -5.20 3.76 39.12
N SER A 92 -3.89 3.92 38.86
CA SER A 92 -3.34 5.12 38.25
C SER A 92 -2.54 4.74 36.98
N ILE A 93 -2.79 5.46 35.88
CA ILE A 93 -2.05 5.34 34.63
C ILE A 93 -1.46 6.70 34.30
N THR A 94 -0.17 6.75 33.99
CA THR A 94 0.49 7.95 33.48
C THR A 94 0.93 7.72 32.03
N ILE A 95 0.39 8.53 31.12
CA ILE A 95 0.78 8.53 29.70
C ILE A 95 1.79 9.63 29.51
N LYS A 96 2.92 9.29 28.91
CA LYS A 96 4.06 10.19 28.71
C LYS A 96 4.26 10.56 27.26
N ASP A 97 5.04 11.62 27.03
CA ASP A 97 5.50 12.03 25.69
C ASP A 97 4.34 12.31 24.72
N ILE A 98 3.29 12.98 25.19
CA ILE A 98 2.11 13.34 24.40
C ILE A 98 2.41 14.59 23.57
N LEU A 99 2.15 14.54 22.27
CA LEU A 99 2.21 15.69 21.40
C LEU A 99 0.81 16.17 21.00
N ILE A 100 0.66 17.48 20.80
CA ILE A 100 -0.51 18.08 20.19
C ILE A 100 -0.11 18.51 18.78
N GLY A 101 -0.73 17.94 17.76
CA GLY A 101 -0.36 18.15 16.36
C GLY A 101 -1.49 17.84 15.39
N ASP A 102 -1.17 17.49 14.16
CA ASP A 102 -2.15 17.04 13.18
C ASP A 102 -2.08 15.53 12.99
N VAL A 103 -3.23 14.86 13.09
CA VAL A 103 -3.34 13.40 12.99
C VAL A 103 -3.98 13.01 11.66
N TRP A 104 -3.31 12.15 10.91
CA TRP A 104 -3.77 11.66 9.63
C TRP A 104 -3.94 10.15 9.65
N VAL A 105 -5.08 9.66 9.19
CA VAL A 105 -5.27 8.24 8.91
C VAL A 105 -4.72 7.94 7.52
N CYS A 106 -3.81 6.97 7.44
CA CYS A 106 -3.18 6.51 6.22
C CYS A 106 -3.72 5.11 5.94
N SER A 107 -4.53 4.95 4.89
CA SER A 107 -5.22 3.68 4.65
C SER A 107 -5.29 3.32 3.16
N GLY A 108 -5.69 2.08 2.89
CA GLY A 108 -5.74 1.51 1.55
C GLY A 108 -5.08 0.15 1.47
N GLN A 109 -4.50 -0.16 0.31
CA GLN A 109 -3.85 -1.44 0.06
C GLN A 109 -2.31 -1.32 0.02
N SER A 110 -1.66 -2.31 -0.59
CA SER A 110 -0.20 -2.47 -0.57
C SER A 110 0.62 -1.23 -0.94
N ASN A 111 0.15 -0.38 -1.85
CA ASN A 111 0.86 0.83 -2.24
C ASN A 111 0.88 1.92 -1.15
N MET A 112 -0.11 1.94 -0.22
CA MET A 112 -0.04 2.73 1.00
C MET A 112 0.73 1.99 2.11
N GLU A 113 0.56 0.67 2.20
CA GLU A 113 1.23 -0.16 3.20
C GLU A 113 2.75 -0.18 3.05
N LEU A 114 3.26 -0.08 1.80
CA LEU A 114 4.66 -0.30 1.44
C LEU A 114 5.62 0.44 2.37
N PRO A 115 6.43 -0.29 3.18
CA PRO A 115 7.29 0.33 4.17
C PRO A 115 8.55 0.95 3.55
N MET A 116 9.14 1.93 4.23
CA MET A 116 10.36 2.64 3.79
C MET A 116 11.51 1.68 3.43
N ARG A 117 11.68 0.56 4.16
CA ARG A 117 12.72 -0.45 3.81
C ARG A 117 12.58 -1.01 2.39
N ARG A 118 11.37 -1.05 1.82
CA ARG A 118 11.13 -1.53 0.46
C ARG A 118 11.54 -0.55 -0.61
N VAL A 119 11.61 0.73 -0.28
CA VAL A 119 12.02 1.83 -1.16
C VAL A 119 13.40 2.37 -0.81
N ALA A 120 14.08 1.76 0.15
CA ALA A 120 15.39 2.19 0.65
C ALA A 120 16.43 2.47 -0.44
N PRO A 121 16.55 1.69 -1.53
CA PRO A 121 17.53 1.97 -2.57
C PRO A 121 17.41 3.34 -3.23
N LEU A 122 16.22 3.93 -3.25
CA LEU A 122 16.00 5.29 -3.78
C LEU A 122 16.16 6.37 -2.71
N TYR A 123 16.07 6.02 -1.41
CA TYR A 123 15.89 7.00 -0.33
C TYR A 123 16.81 6.74 0.87
N GLU A 124 17.99 6.19 0.65
CA GLU A 124 18.97 5.94 1.70
C GLU A 124 19.29 7.21 2.50
N THR A 125 19.53 8.32 1.82
CA THR A 125 19.77 9.63 2.45
C THR A 125 18.57 10.12 3.27
N ASP A 126 17.33 9.90 2.77
CA ASP A 126 16.13 10.28 3.53
C ASP A 126 15.97 9.42 4.80
N ILE A 127 16.36 8.13 4.74
CA ILE A 127 16.33 7.21 5.89
C ILE A 127 17.38 7.63 6.93
N VAL A 128 18.63 7.84 6.53
CA VAL A 128 19.71 8.26 7.44
C VAL A 128 19.37 9.57 8.14
N ASN A 129 18.74 10.51 7.44
CA ASN A 129 18.35 11.83 7.96
C ASN A 129 16.92 11.88 8.52
N SER A 130 16.31 10.74 8.86
CA SER A 130 14.90 10.69 9.27
C SER A 130 14.63 11.06 10.71
N SER A 131 15.65 11.28 11.55
CA SER A 131 15.47 11.57 12.98
C SER A 131 14.61 12.80 13.22
N ASN A 132 13.37 12.58 13.69
CA ASN A 132 12.41 13.63 14.00
C ASN A 132 11.35 13.13 15.01
N ASN A 133 11.48 13.52 16.25
CA ASN A 133 10.57 13.13 17.33
C ASN A 133 9.14 13.70 17.17
N LEU A 134 8.93 14.65 16.26
CA LEU A 134 7.64 15.28 16.00
C LEU A 134 6.86 14.61 14.84
N ILE A 135 7.45 13.62 14.15
CA ILE A 135 6.75 12.77 13.18
C ILE A 135 6.63 11.39 13.80
N ARG A 136 5.41 10.93 13.99
CA ARG A 136 5.12 9.64 14.63
C ARG A 136 4.13 8.82 13.84
N GLN A 137 4.33 7.50 13.88
CA GLN A 137 3.38 6.55 13.30
C GLN A 137 2.91 5.55 14.35
N PHE A 138 1.61 5.29 14.34
CA PHE A 138 0.98 4.14 14.96
C PHE A 138 0.56 3.15 13.88
N THR A 139 1.07 1.93 13.91
CA THR A 139 0.69 0.90 12.94
C THR A 139 -0.44 0.05 13.52
N VAL A 140 -1.60 0.11 12.85
CA VAL A 140 -2.78 -0.67 13.21
C VAL A 140 -2.54 -2.15 12.88
N PRO A 141 -2.77 -3.09 13.82
CA PRO A 141 -2.67 -4.52 13.55
C PRO A 141 -3.61 -4.97 12.44
N GLN A 142 -3.10 -5.77 11.51
CA GLN A 142 -3.88 -6.30 10.40
C GLN A 142 -4.80 -7.43 10.88
N LYS A 143 -6.05 -7.12 11.11
CA LYS A 143 -7.10 -8.05 11.57
C LYS A 143 -8.38 -7.85 10.78
N TYR A 144 -9.24 -8.84 10.80
CA TYR A 144 -10.60 -8.75 10.29
C TYR A 144 -11.59 -9.25 11.34
N ASP A 145 -12.83 -8.76 11.26
CA ASP A 145 -13.94 -9.22 12.08
C ASP A 145 -15.26 -9.03 11.31
N PHE A 146 -15.93 -10.10 10.97
CA PHE A 146 -17.20 -10.02 10.24
C PHE A 146 -18.40 -9.94 11.16
N ASN A 147 -18.25 -10.31 12.45
CA ASN A 147 -19.37 -10.45 13.38
C ASN A 147 -19.75 -9.11 14.03
N LYS A 148 -18.75 -8.33 14.47
CA LYS A 148 -19.01 -7.07 15.18
C LYS A 148 -17.87 -6.07 15.01
N PRO A 149 -18.19 -4.77 15.03
CA PRO A 149 -17.18 -3.74 15.14
C PRO A 149 -16.39 -3.89 16.45
N ARG A 150 -15.06 -3.82 16.37
CA ARG A 150 -14.19 -3.85 17.56
C ARG A 150 -14.13 -2.48 18.21
N THR A 151 -14.02 -2.45 19.52
CA THR A 151 -13.90 -1.21 20.30
C THR A 151 -12.45 -0.79 20.56
N ASP A 152 -11.50 -1.73 20.43
CA ASP A 152 -10.06 -1.50 20.63
C ASP A 152 -9.23 -2.36 19.67
N LEU A 153 -7.95 -2.04 19.60
CA LEU A 153 -6.93 -2.78 18.85
C LEU A 153 -6.23 -3.80 19.76
N ASP A 154 -5.80 -4.95 19.19
CA ASP A 154 -5.14 -6.00 19.96
C ASP A 154 -3.76 -5.56 20.51
N ASN A 155 -3.02 -4.78 19.71
CA ASN A 155 -1.69 -4.25 20.04
C ASN A 155 -1.41 -2.96 19.25
N GLY A 156 -0.20 -2.46 19.37
CA GLY A 156 0.28 -1.25 18.67
C GLY A 156 0.90 -0.26 19.65
N SER A 157 1.78 0.59 19.13
CA SER A 157 2.42 1.68 19.84
C SER A 157 2.79 2.81 18.89
N TRP A 158 2.87 4.02 19.41
CA TRP A 158 3.39 5.16 18.68
C TRP A 158 4.92 5.09 18.61
N GLN A 159 5.46 5.27 17.41
CA GLN A 159 6.90 5.28 17.14
C GLN A 159 7.28 6.63 16.54
N SER A 160 8.30 7.27 17.07
CA SER A 160 8.89 8.47 16.45
C SER A 160 9.81 8.09 15.28
N ALA A 161 9.89 8.96 14.28
CA ALA A 161 10.77 8.74 13.13
C ALA A 161 12.25 8.84 13.52
N ASN A 162 13.01 7.81 13.21
CA ASN A 162 14.47 7.74 13.25
C ASN A 162 14.95 6.70 12.22
N PRO A 163 16.26 6.58 11.93
CA PRO A 163 16.75 5.68 10.88
C PRO A 163 16.34 4.20 11.03
N GLU A 164 16.10 3.73 12.25
CA GLU A 164 15.67 2.36 12.52
C GLU A 164 14.15 2.22 12.39
N SER A 165 13.39 3.04 13.12
CA SER A 165 11.92 2.93 13.15
C SER A 165 11.28 3.29 11.82
N VAL A 166 11.81 4.27 11.09
CA VAL A 166 11.27 4.74 9.80
C VAL A 166 11.24 3.64 8.75
N LEU A 167 12.13 2.64 8.85
CA LEU A 167 12.12 1.48 7.95
C LEU A 167 10.79 0.74 7.93
N ASN A 168 10.02 0.83 9.02
CA ASN A 168 8.71 0.22 9.17
C ASN A 168 7.53 1.19 8.91
N PHE A 169 7.80 2.48 8.71
CA PHE A 169 6.74 3.43 8.37
C PHE A 169 6.26 3.21 6.92
N SER A 170 4.99 3.47 6.67
CA SER A 170 4.50 3.64 5.29
C SER A 170 5.33 4.72 4.60
N ALA A 171 5.94 4.37 3.46
CA ALA A 171 6.78 5.31 2.72
C ALA A 171 5.98 6.53 2.24
N VAL A 172 4.77 6.33 1.72
CA VAL A 172 3.88 7.44 1.30
C VAL A 172 3.52 8.32 2.50
N ALA A 173 3.13 7.71 3.62
CA ALA A 173 2.73 8.44 4.81
C ALA A 173 3.89 9.22 5.43
N TYR A 174 5.09 8.64 5.46
CA TYR A 174 6.29 9.32 5.95
C TYR A 174 6.64 10.54 5.10
N PHE A 175 6.72 10.40 3.78
CA PHE A 175 7.03 11.53 2.90
C PHE A 175 5.94 12.60 2.93
N PHE A 176 4.67 12.21 3.02
CA PHE A 176 3.56 13.14 3.24
C PHE A 176 3.74 13.93 4.54
N ALA A 177 4.00 13.24 5.66
CA ALA A 177 4.20 13.87 6.97
C ALA A 177 5.41 14.79 6.98
N LYS A 178 6.52 14.36 6.34
CA LYS A 178 7.73 15.17 6.22
C LYS A 178 7.49 16.49 5.49
N GLU A 179 6.79 16.47 4.35
CA GLU A 179 6.43 17.68 3.60
C GLU A 179 5.55 18.65 4.44
N ILE A 180 4.57 18.10 5.17
CA ILE A 180 3.71 18.92 6.05
C ILE A 180 4.51 19.48 7.24
N TYR A 181 5.33 18.65 7.88
CA TYR A 181 6.20 19.08 8.98
C TYR A 181 7.21 20.15 8.53
N ASP A 182 7.86 19.94 7.40
CA ASP A 182 8.86 20.89 6.88
C ASP A 182 8.24 22.26 6.61
N LYS A 183 6.99 22.30 6.19
CA LYS A 183 6.24 23.53 5.92
C LYS A 183 5.73 24.21 7.18
N TYR A 184 5.13 23.48 8.12
CA TYR A 184 4.38 24.07 9.24
C TYR A 184 5.07 23.93 10.59
N LYS A 185 6.11 23.09 10.71
CA LYS A 185 6.87 22.81 11.94
C LYS A 185 5.98 22.41 13.13
N ILE A 186 4.94 21.64 12.87
CA ILE A 186 4.01 21.12 13.86
C ILE A 186 4.14 19.59 13.98
N PRO A 187 3.86 18.99 15.15
CA PRO A 187 3.82 17.53 15.27
C PRO A 187 2.83 16.89 14.31
N ILE A 188 3.22 15.75 13.73
CA ILE A 188 2.39 14.96 12.82
C ILE A 188 2.27 13.53 13.35
N GLY A 189 1.03 13.09 13.57
CA GLY A 189 0.68 11.70 13.90
C GLY A 189 0.09 10.99 12.70
N LEU A 190 0.62 9.82 12.38
CA LEU A 190 0.16 8.95 11.29
C LEU A 190 -0.47 7.69 11.91
N ILE A 191 -1.74 7.44 11.64
CA ILE A 191 -2.39 6.17 12.00
C ILE A 191 -2.43 5.32 10.73
N ASN A 192 -1.52 4.36 10.63
CA ASN A 192 -1.36 3.52 9.45
C ASN A 192 -2.24 2.27 9.54
N ALA A 193 -3.39 2.30 8.86
CA ALA A 193 -4.40 1.24 8.81
C ALA A 193 -4.52 0.70 7.37
N CYS A 194 -3.53 -0.10 6.93
CA CYS A 194 -3.42 -0.61 5.57
C CYS A 194 -3.39 -2.13 5.53
N LEU A 195 -3.88 -2.72 4.41
CA LEU A 195 -3.73 -4.15 4.14
C LEU A 195 -3.52 -4.41 2.65
N GLY A 196 -2.40 -5.04 2.30
CA GLY A 196 -2.07 -5.40 0.92
C GLY A 196 -3.13 -6.26 0.24
N GLY A 197 -3.44 -5.93 -1.03
CA GLY A 197 -4.42 -6.65 -1.85
C GLY A 197 -5.89 -6.40 -1.48
N SER A 198 -6.20 -5.59 -0.47
CA SER A 198 -7.58 -5.39 -0.03
C SER A 198 -8.38 -4.55 -1.02
N PRO A 199 -9.60 -4.99 -1.40
CA PRO A 199 -10.53 -4.19 -2.18
C PRO A 199 -11.27 -3.18 -1.29
N ALA A 200 -11.87 -2.16 -1.91
CA ALA A 200 -12.53 -1.05 -1.20
C ALA A 200 -13.69 -1.52 -0.31
N GLU A 201 -14.47 -2.51 -0.73
CA GLU A 201 -15.61 -3.06 0.01
C GLU A 201 -15.24 -3.68 1.37
N ALA A 202 -13.98 -4.09 1.55
CA ALA A 202 -13.50 -4.62 2.84
C ALA A 202 -13.42 -3.53 3.94
N TRP A 203 -13.38 -2.26 3.53
CA TRP A 203 -13.21 -1.08 4.37
C TRP A 203 -14.50 -0.28 4.61
N ILE A 204 -15.66 -0.83 4.28
CA ILE A 204 -16.99 -0.19 4.37
C ILE A 204 -17.79 -0.82 5.50
N SER A 205 -18.53 0.01 6.26
CA SER A 205 -19.42 -0.45 7.33
C SER A 205 -20.57 -1.31 6.82
N GLU A 206 -21.10 -2.19 7.67
CA GLU A 206 -22.23 -3.05 7.35
C GLU A 206 -23.46 -2.24 6.88
N GLU A 207 -23.70 -1.09 7.51
CA GLU A 207 -24.83 -0.22 7.17
C GLU A 207 -24.72 0.33 5.74
N THR A 208 -23.54 0.78 5.35
CA THR A 208 -23.31 1.29 3.99
C THR A 208 -23.29 0.16 2.94
N LEU A 209 -22.80 -1.04 3.30
CA LEU A 209 -22.81 -2.20 2.41
C LEU A 209 -24.22 -2.66 2.02
N LYS A 210 -25.26 -2.35 2.80
CA LYS A 210 -26.66 -2.64 2.43
C LYS A 210 -27.06 -1.99 1.09
N ASN A 211 -26.41 -0.91 0.68
CA ASN A 211 -26.61 -0.29 -0.62
C ASN A 211 -25.90 -1.04 -1.77
N PHE A 212 -25.10 -2.05 -1.44
CA PHE A 212 -24.36 -2.93 -2.36
C PHE A 212 -24.69 -4.39 -2.02
N GLN A 213 -25.88 -4.82 -2.37
CA GLN A 213 -26.51 -6.04 -1.85
C GLN A 213 -25.63 -7.29 -1.97
N HIS A 214 -24.88 -7.44 -3.07
CA HIS A 214 -24.00 -8.60 -3.27
C HIS A 214 -22.84 -8.62 -2.25
N TYR A 215 -22.23 -7.47 -1.92
CA TYR A 215 -21.21 -7.37 -0.88
C TYR A 215 -21.77 -7.57 0.52
N TYR A 216 -22.96 -7.02 0.77
CA TYR A 216 -23.66 -7.26 2.03
C TYR A 216 -23.92 -8.75 2.23
N ASN A 217 -24.48 -9.42 1.22
CA ASN A 217 -24.76 -10.86 1.27
C ASN A 217 -23.47 -11.70 1.42
N GLU A 218 -22.38 -11.30 0.75
CA GLU A 218 -21.08 -11.95 0.94
C GLU A 218 -20.57 -11.78 2.36
N ALA A 219 -20.61 -10.57 2.92
CA ALA A 219 -20.20 -10.31 4.31
C ALA A 219 -21.00 -11.16 5.31
N GLN A 220 -22.33 -11.35 5.10
CA GLN A 220 -23.15 -12.18 5.99
C GLN A 220 -22.68 -13.64 6.00
N LYS A 221 -22.23 -14.20 4.86
CA LYS A 221 -21.68 -15.58 4.80
C LYS A 221 -20.44 -15.74 5.68
N PHE A 222 -19.56 -14.74 5.70
CA PHE A 222 -18.32 -14.77 6.48
C PHE A 222 -18.52 -14.49 7.99
N LYS A 223 -19.74 -14.24 8.46
CA LYS A 223 -20.09 -14.31 9.89
C LYS A 223 -20.07 -15.75 10.43
N ASP A 224 -20.17 -16.74 9.54
CA ASP A 224 -20.00 -18.14 9.90
C ASP A 224 -18.52 -18.51 10.03
N SER A 225 -18.05 -18.66 11.26
CA SER A 225 -16.68 -19.06 11.55
C SER A 225 -16.36 -20.49 11.08
N SER A 226 -17.38 -21.36 10.94
CA SER A 226 -17.17 -22.73 10.44
C SER A 226 -16.83 -22.72 8.95
N LEU A 227 -17.49 -21.86 8.17
CA LEU A 227 -17.18 -21.63 6.75
C LEU A 227 -15.75 -21.08 6.59
N ILE A 228 -15.35 -20.09 7.40
CA ILE A 228 -13.99 -19.55 7.37
C ILE A 228 -12.98 -20.66 7.62
N LYS A 229 -13.15 -21.43 8.69
CA LYS A 229 -12.25 -22.53 9.04
C LYS A 229 -12.18 -23.60 7.95
N GLN A 230 -13.31 -23.93 7.32
CA GLN A 230 -13.35 -24.89 6.21
C GLN A 230 -12.53 -24.38 5.01
N ILE A 231 -12.71 -23.12 4.62
CA ILE A 231 -11.96 -22.51 3.51
C ILE A 231 -10.46 -22.50 3.81
N GLU A 232 -10.07 -21.99 4.98
CA GLU A 232 -8.65 -21.91 5.40
C GLU A 232 -8.00 -23.30 5.46
N THR A 233 -8.71 -24.29 6.01
CA THR A 233 -8.22 -25.67 6.09
C THR A 233 -8.05 -26.27 4.69
N SER A 234 -9.03 -26.11 3.81
CA SER A 234 -8.98 -26.62 2.44
C SER A 234 -7.83 -25.98 1.64
N ASP A 235 -7.67 -24.66 1.75
CA ASP A 235 -6.60 -23.91 1.09
C ASP A 235 -5.24 -24.37 1.62
N GLN A 236 -5.09 -24.48 2.92
CA GLN A 236 -3.85 -24.94 3.56
C GLN A 236 -3.48 -26.37 3.13
N GLN A 237 -4.44 -27.30 3.13
CA GLN A 237 -4.22 -28.67 2.68
C GLN A 237 -3.80 -28.75 1.22
N ARG A 238 -4.46 -27.98 0.34
CA ARG A 238 -4.13 -27.91 -1.09
C ARG A 238 -2.71 -27.36 -1.30
N ILE A 239 -2.36 -26.26 -0.65
CA ILE A 239 -1.04 -25.65 -0.73
C ILE A 239 0.03 -26.61 -0.20
N GLN A 240 -0.19 -27.21 0.97
CA GLN A 240 0.74 -28.15 1.57
C GLN A 240 0.94 -29.40 0.69
N ALA A 241 -0.13 -29.95 0.13
CA ALA A 241 -0.06 -31.10 -0.78
C ALA A 241 0.74 -30.76 -2.05
N TRP A 242 0.53 -29.58 -2.60
CA TRP A 242 1.25 -29.11 -3.79
C TRP A 242 2.76 -28.97 -3.51
N TYR A 243 3.16 -28.30 -2.43
CA TYR A 243 4.58 -28.16 -2.07
C TYR A 243 5.22 -29.48 -1.68
N SER A 244 4.51 -30.37 -0.98
CA SER A 244 5.00 -31.71 -0.65
C SER A 244 5.24 -32.57 -1.89
N LEU A 245 4.38 -32.43 -2.92
CA LEU A 245 4.57 -33.10 -4.20
C LEU A 245 5.73 -32.48 -5.00
N LEU A 246 5.85 -31.15 -4.97
CA LEU A 246 6.94 -30.40 -5.59
C LEU A 246 8.30 -30.90 -5.06
N ASP A 247 8.47 -30.96 -3.74
CA ASP A 247 9.71 -31.40 -3.09
C ASP A 247 10.02 -32.87 -3.41
N LYS A 248 9.00 -33.71 -3.53
CA LYS A 248 9.16 -35.09 -3.97
C LYS A 248 9.57 -35.22 -5.43
N LYS A 249 9.24 -34.26 -6.29
CA LYS A 249 9.57 -34.29 -7.72
C LYS A 249 10.86 -33.56 -8.06
N ASP A 250 11.32 -32.63 -7.21
CA ASP A 250 12.48 -31.77 -7.50
C ASP A 250 13.79 -32.59 -7.60
N LEU A 251 14.26 -32.74 -8.82
CA LEU A 251 15.48 -33.47 -9.12
C LEU A 251 16.74 -32.80 -8.55
N GLY A 252 16.71 -31.48 -8.36
CA GLY A 252 17.85 -30.73 -7.84
C GLY A 252 18.26 -31.08 -6.40
N TYR A 253 17.35 -31.70 -5.64
CA TYR A 253 17.64 -32.22 -4.31
C TYR A 253 17.82 -33.73 -4.27
N LYS A 254 17.48 -34.45 -5.34
CA LYS A 254 17.49 -35.94 -5.39
C LYS A 254 18.71 -36.54 -6.04
N ASP A 255 19.34 -35.80 -6.96
CA ASP A 255 20.55 -36.26 -7.62
C ASP A 255 21.67 -36.50 -6.60
N SER A 256 22.58 -37.40 -6.91
CA SER A 256 23.74 -37.77 -6.04
C SER A 256 24.55 -36.53 -5.64
N LEU A 257 24.63 -35.54 -6.50
CA LEU A 257 25.19 -34.23 -6.24
C LEU A 257 24.06 -33.18 -6.32
N ARG A 258 23.85 -32.40 -5.26
CA ARG A 258 22.82 -31.36 -5.25
C ARG A 258 23.09 -30.32 -6.32
N TRP A 259 22.05 -29.81 -6.95
CA TRP A 259 22.21 -28.82 -8.01
C TRP A 259 22.69 -27.43 -7.54
N SER A 260 22.76 -27.21 -6.25
CA SER A 260 23.45 -26.06 -5.64
C SER A 260 24.96 -26.26 -5.46
N ASP A 261 25.47 -27.50 -5.56
CA ASP A 261 26.87 -27.81 -5.34
C ASP A 261 27.77 -27.10 -6.37
N PRO A 262 28.85 -26.41 -5.97
CA PRO A 262 29.73 -25.68 -6.89
C PRO A 262 30.38 -26.60 -7.93
N ASP A 263 30.70 -27.86 -7.59
CA ASP A 263 31.39 -28.80 -8.47
C ASP A 263 30.48 -29.45 -9.52
N LEU A 264 29.17 -29.17 -9.47
CA LEU A 264 28.22 -29.71 -10.43
C LEU A 264 28.54 -29.29 -11.86
N ASN A 265 28.67 -30.28 -12.76
CA ASN A 265 28.84 -30.02 -14.18
C ASN A 265 27.53 -29.63 -14.86
N THR A 266 27.49 -28.47 -15.47
CA THR A 266 26.31 -27.92 -16.15
C THR A 266 26.40 -27.93 -17.68
N LYS A 267 27.35 -28.66 -18.28
CA LYS A 267 27.53 -28.68 -19.76
C LYS A 267 26.26 -29.05 -20.55
N ASN A 268 25.43 -29.91 -19.97
CA ASN A 268 24.18 -30.39 -20.58
C ASN A 268 22.95 -29.61 -20.11
N TRP A 269 23.12 -28.49 -19.42
CA TRP A 269 22.01 -27.61 -19.04
C TRP A 269 21.67 -26.68 -20.20
N LEU A 270 20.40 -26.34 -20.31
CA LEU A 270 19.92 -25.31 -21.22
C LEU A 270 20.48 -23.94 -20.84
N LYS A 271 20.38 -22.97 -21.74
CA LYS A 271 20.88 -21.62 -21.54
C LYS A 271 19.80 -20.60 -21.85
N MET A 272 19.72 -19.54 -21.04
CA MET A 272 18.91 -18.38 -21.34
C MET A 272 19.56 -17.10 -20.84
N ASN A 273 19.17 -15.99 -21.41
CA ASN A 273 19.58 -14.69 -20.92
C ASN A 273 18.71 -14.21 -19.76
N ILE A 274 19.35 -13.76 -18.69
CA ILE A 274 18.71 -13.12 -17.54
C ILE A 274 18.92 -11.60 -17.69
N PRO A 275 17.87 -10.77 -17.44
CA PRO A 275 16.48 -11.11 -17.12
C PRO A 275 15.70 -11.68 -18.30
N GLY A 276 14.64 -12.43 -18.00
CA GLY A 276 13.75 -13.06 -18.96
C GLY A 276 12.90 -14.16 -18.33
N TYR A 277 11.97 -14.69 -19.09
CA TYR A 277 11.06 -15.74 -18.67
C TYR A 277 11.41 -17.05 -19.37
N TRP A 278 11.41 -18.17 -18.65
CA TRP A 278 11.65 -19.47 -19.29
C TRP A 278 10.53 -19.90 -20.24
N ALA A 279 9.33 -19.32 -20.09
CA ALA A 279 8.23 -19.51 -21.04
C ALA A 279 8.59 -19.11 -22.48
N ASP A 280 9.58 -18.23 -22.64
CA ASP A 280 10.06 -17.73 -23.93
C ASP A 280 11.23 -18.59 -24.47
N THR A 281 11.53 -19.73 -23.80
CA THR A 281 12.52 -20.73 -24.20
C THR A 281 11.85 -22.04 -24.67
N GLU A 282 12.63 -23.03 -25.06
CA GLU A 282 12.17 -24.34 -25.55
C GLU A 282 11.35 -25.14 -24.51
N ILE A 283 11.51 -24.88 -23.17
CA ILE A 283 10.70 -25.58 -22.16
C ILE A 283 9.27 -25.08 -22.07
N GLY A 284 8.96 -23.92 -22.67
CA GLY A 284 7.63 -23.32 -22.68
C GLY A 284 7.13 -22.88 -21.28
N ASN A 285 5.84 -22.59 -21.20
CA ASN A 285 5.22 -22.12 -19.96
C ASN A 285 4.92 -23.30 -19.02
N VAL A 286 5.89 -23.71 -18.22
CA VAL A 286 5.75 -24.76 -17.19
C VAL A 286 5.70 -24.16 -15.79
N ASN A 287 4.88 -24.73 -14.89
CA ASN A 287 4.90 -24.46 -13.47
C ASN A 287 5.71 -25.53 -12.72
N GLY A 288 6.23 -25.20 -11.57
CA GLY A 288 7.06 -26.09 -10.77
C GLY A 288 8.39 -25.46 -10.36
N VAL A 289 9.48 -26.16 -10.56
CA VAL A 289 10.84 -25.73 -10.17
C VAL A 289 11.76 -25.66 -11.37
N VAL A 290 12.43 -24.52 -11.53
CA VAL A 290 13.54 -24.34 -12.45
C VAL A 290 14.77 -23.88 -11.66
N TRP A 291 15.88 -24.55 -11.87
CA TRP A 291 17.17 -24.24 -11.27
C TRP A 291 18.02 -23.45 -12.25
N PHE A 292 18.61 -22.37 -11.78
CA PHE A 292 19.49 -21.50 -12.55
C PHE A 292 20.87 -21.45 -11.93
N ARG A 293 21.91 -21.43 -12.78
CA ARG A 293 23.31 -21.35 -12.32
C ARG A 293 24.10 -20.40 -13.19
N LYS A 294 24.94 -19.60 -12.52
CA LYS A 294 25.92 -18.74 -13.17
C LYS A 294 27.26 -18.87 -12.50
N LYS A 295 28.30 -19.16 -13.28
CA LYS A 295 29.69 -19.01 -12.88
C LYS A 295 30.13 -17.58 -13.13
N ILE A 296 30.77 -16.96 -12.15
CA ILE A 296 31.34 -15.62 -12.22
C ILE A 296 32.80 -15.69 -11.80
N ASN A 297 33.64 -14.90 -12.45
CA ASN A 297 35.05 -14.77 -12.07
C ASN A 297 35.23 -13.48 -11.29
N LEU A 298 35.60 -13.57 -10.02
CA LEU A 298 35.73 -12.44 -9.12
C LEU A 298 37.20 -12.03 -8.96
N PRO A 299 37.48 -10.71 -8.97
CA PRO A 299 38.81 -10.20 -8.62
C PRO A 299 39.08 -10.35 -7.12
N GLN A 300 40.35 -10.27 -6.73
CA GLN A 300 40.81 -10.33 -5.34
C GLN A 300 40.06 -9.33 -4.43
N SER A 301 39.57 -8.22 -4.98
CA SER A 301 38.85 -7.20 -4.23
C SER A 301 37.52 -7.66 -3.60
N PHE A 302 36.96 -8.81 -4.02
CA PHE A 302 35.77 -9.44 -3.42
C PHE A 302 36.12 -10.41 -2.30
N SER A 303 37.34 -10.96 -2.30
CA SER A 303 37.76 -11.97 -1.34
C SER A 303 37.77 -11.40 0.09
N GLY A 304 37.16 -12.12 1.03
CA GLY A 304 37.11 -11.73 2.44
C GLY A 304 36.21 -10.53 2.76
N LYS A 305 35.39 -10.05 1.82
CA LYS A 305 34.43 -8.94 2.04
C LYS A 305 33.00 -9.44 2.11
N ASN A 306 32.20 -8.78 2.94
CA ASN A 306 30.76 -8.90 2.87
C ASN A 306 30.26 -8.30 1.56
N ALA A 307 29.34 -9.00 0.90
CA ALA A 307 28.76 -8.54 -0.36
C ALA A 307 27.24 -8.55 -0.28
N LYS A 308 26.61 -7.85 -1.22
CA LYS A 308 25.16 -7.88 -1.42
C LYS A 308 24.84 -8.45 -2.80
N LEU A 309 24.08 -9.53 -2.82
CA LEU A 309 23.57 -10.13 -4.05
C LEU A 309 22.18 -9.57 -4.35
N ILE A 310 22.05 -8.90 -5.48
CA ILE A 310 20.82 -8.28 -5.96
C ILE A 310 20.35 -9.03 -7.19
N LEU A 311 19.17 -9.66 -7.11
CA LEU A 311 18.57 -10.44 -8.19
C LEU A 311 17.21 -9.90 -8.63
N GLY A 312 17.05 -8.57 -8.60
CA GLY A 312 15.84 -7.91 -9.06
C GLY A 312 14.58 -8.43 -8.39
N ARG A 313 13.65 -8.91 -9.21
CA ARG A 313 12.43 -9.62 -8.78
C ARG A 313 12.29 -10.93 -9.54
N LEU A 314 11.85 -11.95 -8.83
CA LEU A 314 11.68 -13.31 -9.36
C LEU A 314 10.22 -13.74 -9.21
N VAL A 315 9.71 -14.52 -10.16
CA VAL A 315 8.33 -15.03 -10.16
C VAL A 315 8.35 -16.55 -10.02
N ASP A 316 7.91 -17.14 -8.89
CA ASP A 316 7.33 -16.51 -7.70
C ASP A 316 8.29 -16.49 -6.51
N ALA A 317 8.65 -17.70 -6.02
CA ALA A 317 9.46 -17.92 -4.83
C ALA A 317 10.84 -18.45 -5.21
N ASP A 318 11.85 -18.11 -4.42
CA ASP A 318 13.20 -18.62 -4.67
C ASP A 318 13.92 -19.12 -3.42
N SER A 319 14.97 -19.88 -3.66
CA SER A 319 16.04 -20.17 -2.71
C SER A 319 17.36 -19.95 -3.44
N THR A 320 18.20 -19.07 -2.89
CA THR A 320 19.43 -18.61 -3.53
C THR A 320 20.66 -19.10 -2.77
N PHE A 321 21.68 -19.54 -3.52
CA PHE A 321 22.92 -20.10 -2.99
C PHE A 321 24.12 -19.41 -3.64
N VAL A 322 25.19 -19.24 -2.88
CA VAL A 322 26.51 -18.81 -3.35
C VAL A 322 27.53 -19.87 -2.95
N ASN A 323 28.28 -20.41 -3.90
CA ASN A 323 29.24 -21.50 -3.69
C ASN A 323 28.67 -22.65 -2.85
N GLY A 324 27.43 -23.08 -3.19
CA GLY A 324 26.70 -24.16 -2.50
C GLY A 324 26.07 -23.78 -1.14
N ARG A 325 26.35 -22.60 -0.60
CA ARG A 325 25.81 -22.15 0.69
C ARG A 325 24.55 -21.30 0.47
N PHE A 326 23.50 -21.61 1.20
CA PHE A 326 22.24 -20.84 1.19
C PHE A 326 22.48 -19.42 1.74
N VAL A 327 22.04 -18.40 1.00
CA VAL A 327 22.18 -17.00 1.37
C VAL A 327 20.83 -16.30 1.59
N GLY A 328 19.72 -16.88 1.12
CA GLY A 328 18.40 -16.33 1.37
C GLY A 328 17.30 -16.85 0.46
N ASN A 329 16.07 -16.50 0.79
CA ASN A 329 14.88 -16.82 0.01
C ASN A 329 13.80 -15.75 0.14
N VAL A 330 12.91 -15.71 -0.84
CA VAL A 330 11.65 -14.97 -0.79
C VAL A 330 10.53 -15.90 -1.29
N THR A 331 9.40 -15.90 -0.59
CA THR A 331 8.33 -16.89 -0.78
C THR A 331 7.25 -16.45 -1.79
N TYR A 332 7.34 -15.24 -2.37
CA TYR A 332 6.37 -14.74 -3.35
C TYR A 332 6.97 -13.62 -4.23
N GLN A 333 6.30 -13.28 -5.33
CA GLN A 333 6.89 -12.51 -6.43
C GLN A 333 7.25 -11.04 -6.13
N TYR A 334 6.58 -10.36 -5.19
CA TYR A 334 6.68 -8.89 -5.09
C TYR A 334 7.93 -8.34 -4.40
N PRO A 335 8.52 -8.96 -3.34
CA PRO A 335 9.73 -8.42 -2.74
C PRO A 335 10.93 -8.47 -3.68
N PRO A 336 11.80 -7.45 -3.67
CA PRO A 336 13.09 -7.54 -4.35
C PRO A 336 13.98 -8.59 -3.66
N ARG A 337 14.86 -9.22 -4.42
CA ARG A 337 15.84 -10.19 -3.94
C ARG A 337 17.13 -9.48 -3.61
N TRP A 338 17.32 -9.20 -2.33
CA TRP A 338 18.51 -8.56 -1.77
C TRP A 338 19.05 -9.47 -0.68
N TYR A 339 20.13 -10.19 -0.98
CA TYR A 339 20.71 -11.18 -0.07
C TYR A 339 22.08 -10.73 0.40
N ASP A 340 22.32 -10.80 1.70
CA ASP A 340 23.64 -10.57 2.26
C ASP A 340 24.49 -11.82 2.05
N VAL A 341 25.69 -11.63 1.48
CA VAL A 341 26.67 -12.68 1.24
C VAL A 341 27.81 -12.47 2.23
N PRO A 342 28.00 -13.38 3.21
CA PRO A 342 29.07 -13.28 4.19
C PRO A 342 30.47 -13.28 3.55
N SER A 343 31.41 -12.61 4.20
CA SER A 343 32.78 -12.42 3.72
C SER A 343 33.57 -13.71 3.46
N ASN A 344 33.20 -14.81 4.09
CA ASN A 344 33.85 -16.11 3.95
C ASN A 344 33.31 -16.95 2.79
N LEU A 345 32.35 -16.46 2.02
CA LEU A 345 31.74 -17.21 0.91
C LEU A 345 32.35 -16.88 -0.44
N LEU A 346 32.91 -15.68 -0.62
CA LEU A 346 33.48 -15.24 -1.90
C LEU A 346 35.00 -15.36 -1.86
N HIS A 347 35.57 -15.81 -2.97
CA HIS A 347 37.02 -15.91 -3.16
C HIS A 347 37.42 -15.39 -4.54
N GLU A 348 38.69 -15.10 -4.73
CA GLU A 348 39.25 -14.77 -6.03
C GLU A 348 39.05 -15.93 -7.02
N GLY A 349 38.79 -15.63 -8.28
CA GLY A 349 38.56 -16.60 -9.32
C GLY A 349 37.11 -17.03 -9.43
N GLU A 350 36.86 -18.28 -9.80
CA GLU A 350 35.55 -18.79 -10.15
C GLU A 350 34.66 -18.96 -8.90
N ASN A 351 33.49 -18.32 -8.90
CA ASN A 351 32.44 -18.49 -7.89
C ASN A 351 31.14 -18.86 -8.61
N THR A 352 30.23 -19.54 -7.91
CA THR A 352 28.95 -20.00 -8.47
C THR A 352 27.77 -19.39 -7.72
N ILE A 353 26.84 -18.80 -8.46
CA ILE A 353 25.53 -18.39 -7.95
C ILE A 353 24.48 -19.39 -8.47
N THR A 354 23.68 -19.95 -7.57
CA THR A 354 22.59 -20.85 -7.92
C THR A 354 21.26 -20.31 -7.39
N VAL A 355 20.22 -20.32 -8.22
CA VAL A 355 18.86 -19.91 -7.83
C VAL A 355 17.92 -21.07 -8.15
N ARG A 356 17.27 -21.61 -7.12
CA ARG A 356 16.12 -22.49 -7.25
C ARG A 356 14.87 -21.62 -7.29
N LEU A 357 14.20 -21.57 -8.41
CA LEU A 357 13.03 -20.71 -8.61
C LEU A 357 11.77 -21.58 -8.73
N VAL A 358 10.82 -21.35 -7.84
CA VAL A 358 9.51 -21.99 -7.82
C VAL A 358 8.50 -21.05 -8.46
N ASN A 359 7.75 -21.54 -9.44
CA ASN A 359 6.62 -20.86 -10.04
C ASN A 359 5.35 -21.68 -9.81
N SER A 360 4.39 -21.10 -9.10
CA SER A 360 3.13 -21.78 -8.75
C SER A 360 2.08 -21.65 -9.84
N SER A 361 2.13 -20.58 -10.64
CA SER A 361 1.22 -20.35 -11.77
C SER A 361 1.71 -19.20 -12.65
N GLY A 362 1.34 -19.19 -13.92
CA GLY A 362 1.69 -18.13 -14.87
C GLY A 362 3.12 -18.21 -15.39
N LYS A 363 3.68 -17.08 -15.86
CA LYS A 363 5.04 -17.00 -16.41
C LYS A 363 6.07 -16.86 -15.29
N GLY A 364 6.94 -17.87 -15.12
CA GLY A 364 8.05 -17.82 -14.17
C GLY A 364 9.33 -17.27 -14.79
N GLY A 365 10.14 -16.58 -13.99
CA GLY A 365 11.41 -16.02 -14.46
C GLY A 365 11.93 -14.83 -13.65
N PHE A 366 12.85 -14.11 -14.30
CA PHE A 366 13.53 -12.93 -13.77
C PHE A 366 12.97 -11.69 -14.47
N LEU A 367 12.39 -10.75 -13.70
CA LEU A 367 11.71 -9.58 -14.28
C LEU A 367 12.68 -8.68 -15.05
N PRO A 368 12.35 -8.28 -16.28
CA PRO A 368 13.12 -7.28 -17.03
C PRO A 368 13.23 -5.94 -16.30
N ASP A 369 14.22 -5.14 -16.70
CA ASP A 369 14.45 -3.76 -16.21
C ASP A 369 14.59 -3.60 -14.68
N LYS A 370 15.06 -4.67 -14.04
CA LYS A 370 15.44 -4.66 -12.61
C LYS A 370 16.97 -4.80 -12.49
N PRO A 371 17.54 -4.43 -11.32
CA PRO A 371 18.97 -4.57 -11.04
C PRO A 371 19.35 -6.02 -10.77
N TYR A 372 20.44 -6.50 -11.42
CA TYR A 372 21.03 -7.82 -11.22
C TYR A 372 22.53 -7.67 -11.05
N TYR A 373 23.00 -7.61 -9.80
CA TYR A 373 24.38 -7.31 -9.45
C TYR A 373 24.85 -8.07 -8.20
N LEU A 374 26.17 -8.32 -8.13
CA LEU A 374 26.86 -8.63 -6.88
C LEU A 374 27.73 -7.44 -6.52
N ILE A 375 27.59 -6.89 -5.31
CA ILE A 375 28.27 -5.67 -4.86
C ILE A 375 29.06 -5.98 -3.60
N ALA A 376 30.36 -5.60 -3.57
CA ALA A 376 31.22 -5.66 -2.38
C ALA A 376 32.02 -4.35 -2.25
N GLY A 377 31.68 -3.52 -1.27
CA GLY A 377 32.23 -2.16 -1.16
C GLY A 377 31.89 -1.34 -2.41
N ASN A 378 32.92 -0.87 -3.12
CA ASN A 378 32.76 -0.08 -4.36
C ASN A 378 32.75 -0.94 -5.64
N ASP A 379 32.98 -2.24 -5.51
CA ASP A 379 33.07 -3.14 -6.66
C ASP A 379 31.72 -3.75 -6.99
N THR A 380 31.40 -3.82 -8.28
CA THR A 380 30.11 -4.35 -8.75
C THR A 380 30.33 -5.29 -9.93
N ILE A 381 29.74 -6.49 -9.86
CA ILE A 381 29.68 -7.46 -10.95
C ILE A 381 28.27 -7.51 -11.51
N ASN A 382 28.14 -7.31 -12.81
CA ASN A 382 26.87 -7.46 -13.52
C ASN A 382 26.52 -8.95 -13.69
N LEU A 383 25.33 -9.34 -13.28
CA LEU A 383 24.84 -10.72 -13.35
C LEU A 383 23.90 -10.98 -14.52
N LYS A 384 23.57 -9.96 -15.33
CA LYS A 384 22.79 -10.12 -16.56
C LYS A 384 23.53 -10.98 -17.59
N GLY A 385 22.79 -11.43 -18.59
CA GLY A 385 23.32 -12.24 -19.69
C GLY A 385 23.08 -13.73 -19.47
N GLU A 386 23.90 -14.59 -20.07
CA GLU A 386 23.69 -16.04 -20.12
C GLU A 386 23.80 -16.71 -18.74
N TRP A 387 22.79 -17.51 -18.39
CA TRP A 387 22.75 -18.43 -17.27
C TRP A 387 22.42 -19.84 -17.77
N HIS A 388 22.99 -20.85 -17.13
CA HIS A 388 22.55 -22.23 -17.32
C HIS A 388 21.28 -22.47 -16.51
N PHE A 389 20.32 -23.22 -17.07
CA PHE A 389 19.13 -23.61 -16.34
C PHE A 389 18.70 -25.05 -16.64
N LYS A 390 17.98 -25.64 -15.71
CA LYS A 390 17.44 -27.00 -15.82
C LYS A 390 16.13 -27.12 -15.06
N LEU A 391 15.19 -27.84 -15.65
CA LEU A 391 13.89 -28.14 -15.05
C LEU A 391 14.07 -29.14 -13.91
N GLY A 392 13.71 -28.73 -12.68
CA GLY A 392 13.78 -29.57 -11.49
C GLY A 392 12.50 -30.38 -11.26
N ALA A 393 11.34 -29.77 -11.45
CA ALA A 393 10.03 -30.41 -11.33
C ALA A 393 8.97 -29.72 -12.20
N VAL A 394 8.10 -30.53 -12.81
CA VAL A 394 6.88 -30.05 -13.47
C VAL A 394 5.67 -30.30 -12.56
N MET A 395 4.85 -29.27 -12.41
CA MET A 395 3.64 -29.30 -11.57
C MET A 395 2.45 -28.74 -12.35
N GLU A 396 1.26 -29.20 -11.96
CA GLU A 396 0.04 -28.47 -12.32
C GLU A 396 0.00 -27.14 -11.60
N PRO A 397 -0.64 -26.10 -12.18
CA PRO A 397 -0.79 -24.81 -11.52
C PRO A 397 -1.43 -24.96 -10.14
N LEU A 398 -0.88 -24.29 -9.14
CA LEU A 398 -1.48 -24.23 -7.82
C LEU A 398 -2.78 -23.42 -7.89
N GLY A 399 -3.89 -24.02 -7.47
CA GLY A 399 -5.18 -23.33 -7.40
C GLY A 399 -5.13 -22.10 -6.48
N SER A 400 -5.87 -21.07 -6.83
CA SER A 400 -5.91 -19.80 -6.10
C SER A 400 -6.34 -19.97 -4.65
N GLN A 401 -5.74 -19.19 -3.75
CA GLN A 401 -6.12 -19.09 -2.35
C GLN A 401 -7.25 -18.10 -2.15
N THR A 402 -8.15 -18.37 -1.20
CA THR A 402 -9.18 -17.42 -0.77
C THR A 402 -8.64 -16.53 0.34
N PHE A 403 -8.43 -15.26 0.03
CA PHE A 403 -7.99 -14.29 1.03
C PHE A 403 -9.18 -13.79 1.87
N ILE A 404 -9.49 -14.48 2.97
CA ILE A 404 -10.61 -14.15 3.88
C ILE A 404 -10.56 -12.68 4.31
N ARG A 405 -9.38 -12.17 4.63
CA ARG A 405 -9.17 -10.77 5.05
C ARG A 405 -9.52 -9.72 4.00
N TRP A 406 -9.76 -10.11 2.74
CA TRP A 406 -10.19 -9.21 1.67
C TRP A 406 -11.70 -9.19 1.48
N LYS A 407 -12.45 -10.00 2.23
CA LYS A 407 -13.89 -10.06 2.14
C LYS A 407 -14.54 -8.78 2.69
N PRO A 408 -15.72 -8.39 2.16
CA PRO A 408 -16.39 -7.15 2.56
C PRO A 408 -16.57 -7.03 4.07
N LEU A 409 -16.51 -5.79 4.64
CA LEU A 409 -16.75 -5.48 6.05
C LEU A 409 -15.60 -5.77 7.01
N GLY A 410 -14.87 -6.88 6.84
CA GLY A 410 -14.00 -7.41 7.90
C GLY A 410 -12.93 -6.42 8.38
N LEU A 411 -12.32 -5.67 7.47
CA LEU A 411 -11.28 -4.68 7.79
C LEU A 411 -11.87 -3.41 8.45
N TYR A 412 -13.06 -2.98 7.99
CA TYR A 412 -13.73 -1.86 8.64
C TYR A 412 -13.97 -2.14 10.12
N ASN A 413 -14.56 -3.27 10.45
CA ASN A 413 -14.87 -3.64 11.82
C ASN A 413 -13.64 -3.74 12.72
N ALA A 414 -12.53 -4.30 12.20
CA ALA A 414 -11.35 -4.59 13.01
C ALA A 414 -10.28 -3.48 12.99
N MET A 415 -10.17 -2.71 11.91
CA MET A 415 -9.07 -1.77 11.72
C MET A 415 -9.51 -0.30 11.66
N ILE A 416 -10.76 -0.02 11.26
CA ILE A 416 -11.26 1.36 11.17
C ILE A 416 -12.15 1.71 12.37
N HIS A 417 -13.09 0.84 12.73
CA HIS A 417 -14.02 1.13 13.81
C HIS A 417 -13.34 1.47 15.15
N PRO A 418 -12.25 0.81 15.59
CA PRO A 418 -11.53 1.18 16.82
C PRO A 418 -10.93 2.60 16.80
N LEU A 419 -10.77 3.20 15.62
CA LEU A 419 -10.17 4.52 15.44
C LEU A 419 -11.20 5.67 15.55
N LEU A 420 -12.49 5.40 15.43
CA LEU A 420 -13.54 6.40 15.22
C LEU A 420 -13.65 7.44 16.34
N ASN A 421 -13.28 7.08 17.58
CA ASN A 421 -13.24 8.01 18.70
C ASN A 421 -12.03 8.96 18.66
N TYR A 422 -10.97 8.64 17.87
CA TYR A 422 -9.77 9.47 17.76
C TYR A 422 -10.01 10.62 16.79
N ARG A 423 -9.74 11.86 17.23
CA ARG A 423 -9.90 13.03 16.38
C ARG A 423 -8.78 13.10 15.36
N ILE A 424 -9.13 13.38 14.10
CA ILE A 424 -8.19 13.38 12.97
C ILE A 424 -8.27 14.69 12.17
N LYS A 425 -7.20 15.02 11.48
CA LYS A 425 -7.16 16.10 10.51
C LYS A 425 -7.79 15.71 9.18
N GLY A 426 -7.57 14.46 8.76
CA GLY A 426 -8.06 13.91 7.52
C GLY A 426 -7.52 12.52 7.23
N VAL A 427 -7.79 12.05 6.02
CA VAL A 427 -7.39 10.73 5.52
C VAL A 427 -6.52 10.91 4.28
N ILE A 428 -5.48 10.09 4.15
CA ILE A 428 -4.79 9.81 2.88
C ILE A 428 -5.05 8.35 2.50
N TRP A 429 -5.46 8.12 1.24
CA TRP A 429 -5.93 6.81 0.76
C TRP A 429 -5.20 6.40 -0.52
N TYR A 430 -4.63 5.19 -0.57
CA TYR A 430 -4.04 4.66 -1.79
C TYR A 430 -4.52 3.22 -2.02
N GLN A 431 -5.48 3.06 -2.91
CA GLN A 431 -6.14 1.79 -3.23
C GLN A 431 -6.79 1.91 -4.61
N GLY A 432 -7.02 0.79 -5.26
CA GLY A 432 -7.76 0.71 -6.53
C GLY A 432 -7.41 -0.53 -7.34
N GLU A 433 -6.19 -1.03 -7.23
CA GLU A 433 -5.67 -2.15 -8.00
C GLU A 433 -6.55 -3.40 -7.89
N SER A 434 -7.06 -3.67 -6.70
CA SER A 434 -7.94 -4.83 -6.42
C SER A 434 -9.39 -4.65 -6.91
N ASN A 435 -9.75 -3.47 -7.41
CA ASN A 435 -11.08 -3.19 -7.97
C ASN A 435 -11.05 -2.91 -9.48
N THR A 436 -9.91 -3.07 -10.17
CA THR A 436 -9.77 -2.73 -11.60
C THR A 436 -10.71 -3.50 -12.50
N ASN A 437 -10.99 -4.76 -12.19
CA ASN A 437 -11.96 -5.58 -12.92
C ASN A 437 -13.43 -5.18 -12.67
N ARG A 438 -13.69 -4.26 -11.73
CA ARG A 438 -15.01 -3.72 -11.35
C ARG A 438 -14.98 -2.18 -11.31
N ALA A 439 -14.24 -1.57 -12.24
CA ALA A 439 -13.99 -0.15 -12.25
C ALA A 439 -15.26 0.72 -12.30
N MET A 440 -16.30 0.28 -13.01
CA MET A 440 -17.58 1.00 -13.09
C MET A 440 -18.35 0.96 -11.76
N GLU A 441 -18.25 -0.13 -11.02
CA GLU A 441 -18.84 -0.23 -9.69
C GLU A 441 -18.07 0.65 -8.68
N TYR A 442 -16.75 0.71 -8.81
CA TYR A 442 -15.89 1.56 -7.97
C TYR A 442 -16.28 3.03 -8.03
N ARG A 443 -16.84 3.50 -9.15
CA ARG A 443 -17.39 4.86 -9.31
C ARG A 443 -18.48 5.21 -8.27
N LYS A 444 -19.22 4.21 -7.78
CA LYS A 444 -20.23 4.37 -6.72
C LYS A 444 -19.66 3.98 -5.35
N LEU A 445 -18.86 2.93 -5.32
CA LEU A 445 -18.34 2.33 -4.09
C LEU A 445 -17.38 3.26 -3.35
N PHE A 446 -16.46 3.92 -4.05
CA PHE A 446 -15.47 4.77 -3.42
C PHE A 446 -16.07 6.08 -2.82
N PRO A 447 -16.96 6.83 -3.50
CA PRO A 447 -17.72 7.89 -2.87
C PRO A 447 -18.53 7.44 -1.64
N ALA A 448 -19.10 6.23 -1.68
CA ALA A 448 -19.82 5.65 -0.56
C ALA A 448 -18.90 5.39 0.64
N LEU A 449 -17.69 4.84 0.43
CA LEU A 449 -16.66 4.67 1.45
C LEU A 449 -16.28 6.00 2.12
N ILE A 450 -16.05 7.05 1.35
CA ILE A 450 -15.71 8.39 1.88
C ILE A 450 -16.85 8.91 2.77
N SER A 451 -18.08 8.78 2.30
CA SER A 451 -19.26 9.23 3.04
C SER A 451 -19.50 8.41 4.31
N ASP A 452 -19.29 7.09 4.22
CA ASP A 452 -19.39 6.14 5.34
C ASP A 452 -18.40 6.50 6.46
N TRP A 453 -17.14 6.71 6.14
CA TRP A 453 -16.14 7.07 7.13
C TRP A 453 -16.44 8.43 7.77
N ARG A 454 -16.83 9.43 6.99
CA ARG A 454 -17.21 10.75 7.52
C ARG A 454 -18.41 10.68 8.46
N LYS A 455 -19.44 9.90 8.09
CA LYS A 455 -20.62 9.67 8.91
C LYS A 455 -20.24 9.03 10.25
N ASN A 456 -19.46 7.94 10.20
CA ASN A 456 -19.10 7.17 11.40
C ASN A 456 -18.10 7.91 12.31
N TRP A 457 -17.18 8.71 11.75
CA TRP A 457 -16.29 9.56 12.55
C TRP A 457 -17.00 10.74 13.23
N GLY A 458 -18.13 11.19 12.69
CA GLY A 458 -18.89 12.29 13.25
C GLY A 458 -18.14 13.62 13.31
N GLN A 459 -17.17 13.86 12.41
CA GLN A 459 -16.36 15.08 12.34
C GLN A 459 -16.67 15.96 11.13
N GLY A 460 -17.83 15.76 10.50
CA GLY A 460 -18.23 16.44 9.28
C GLY A 460 -17.38 16.07 8.07
N SER A 461 -17.28 16.96 7.10
CA SER A 461 -16.57 16.74 5.83
C SER A 461 -15.07 17.00 5.99
N PHE A 462 -14.36 16.18 6.73
CA PHE A 462 -12.89 16.27 6.82
C PHE A 462 -12.22 15.95 5.48
N PRO A 463 -10.99 16.49 5.21
CA PRO A 463 -10.25 16.20 3.99
C PRO A 463 -10.02 14.71 3.76
N PHE A 464 -10.38 14.21 2.58
CA PHE A 464 -10.11 12.85 2.13
C PHE A 464 -9.29 12.93 0.85
N LEU A 465 -7.99 12.65 0.96
CA LEU A 465 -7.04 12.76 -0.13
C LEU A 465 -6.70 11.38 -0.65
N PHE A 466 -6.65 11.21 -1.96
CA PHE A 466 -6.42 9.88 -2.52
C PHE A 466 -5.45 9.91 -3.71
N VAL A 467 -4.87 8.75 -3.99
CA VAL A 467 -3.93 8.55 -5.08
C VAL A 467 -4.64 7.90 -6.25
N GLN A 468 -4.51 8.48 -7.44
CA GLN A 468 -4.91 7.85 -8.69
C GLN A 468 -3.88 6.78 -9.07
N LEU A 469 -4.30 5.62 -9.59
CA LEU A 469 -3.41 4.50 -9.90
C LEU A 469 -2.27 4.90 -10.83
N ALA A 470 -1.06 4.48 -10.47
CA ALA A 470 0.16 4.64 -11.28
C ALA A 470 0.10 3.84 -12.57
N ASN A 471 0.99 4.11 -13.52
CA ASN A 471 1.15 3.29 -14.72
C ASN A 471 1.68 1.89 -14.38
N PHE A 472 1.23 0.89 -15.14
CA PHE A 472 1.56 -0.52 -14.90
C PHE A 472 1.34 -1.33 -16.18
N LEU A 473 2.07 -2.45 -16.35
CA LEU A 473 2.14 -3.33 -17.53
C LEU A 473 2.84 -2.68 -18.73
N GLU A 474 3.02 -3.47 -19.77
CA GLU A 474 3.67 -3.01 -21.00
C GLU A 474 2.84 -1.94 -21.72
N ALA A 475 3.52 -0.99 -22.33
CA ALA A 475 2.90 -0.02 -23.22
C ALA A 475 2.35 -0.74 -24.46
N ARG A 476 1.35 -0.13 -25.10
CA ARG A 476 0.76 -0.65 -26.34
C ARG A 476 0.98 0.30 -27.49
N ASP A 477 1.27 -0.26 -28.66
CA ASP A 477 1.50 0.51 -29.88
C ASP A 477 0.24 1.17 -30.44
N GLN A 478 -0.95 0.66 -30.09
CA GLN A 478 -2.24 1.16 -30.56
C GLN A 478 -3.16 1.53 -29.37
N PRO A 479 -4.02 2.54 -29.52
CA PRO A 479 -5.06 2.83 -28.55
C PRO A 479 -5.93 1.61 -28.27
N SER A 480 -6.20 1.34 -27.02
CA SER A 480 -6.99 0.16 -26.61
C SER A 480 -7.86 0.45 -25.39
N GLU A 481 -8.82 -0.42 -25.13
CA GLU A 481 -9.58 -0.39 -23.86
C GLU A 481 -8.68 -0.81 -22.69
N SER A 482 -8.96 -0.23 -21.53
CA SER A 482 -8.17 -0.43 -20.32
C SER A 482 -9.03 -0.36 -19.07
N ALA A 483 -9.12 -1.48 -18.35
CA ALA A 483 -9.76 -1.52 -17.04
C ALA A 483 -9.07 -0.60 -16.02
N TRP A 484 -7.76 -0.42 -16.17
CA TRP A 484 -6.95 0.49 -15.36
C TRP A 484 -7.29 1.95 -15.60
N ALA A 485 -7.47 2.33 -16.88
CA ALA A 485 -7.93 3.69 -17.25
C ALA A 485 -9.36 3.97 -16.77
N LEU A 486 -10.26 2.98 -16.87
CA LEU A 486 -11.62 3.06 -16.30
C LEU A 486 -11.61 3.27 -14.78
N LEU A 487 -10.70 2.59 -14.06
CA LEU A 487 -10.59 2.82 -12.62
C LEU A 487 -10.05 4.21 -12.31
N ARG A 488 -9.03 4.68 -13.03
CA ARG A 488 -8.52 6.06 -12.89
C ARG A 488 -9.61 7.09 -13.15
N GLU A 489 -10.47 6.86 -14.14
CA GLU A 489 -11.64 7.71 -14.38
C GLU A 489 -12.61 7.67 -13.20
N SER A 490 -12.86 6.51 -12.60
CA SER A 490 -13.72 6.38 -11.43
C SER A 490 -13.15 7.10 -10.21
N GLN A 491 -11.82 7.08 -10.03
CA GLN A 491 -11.12 7.88 -9.04
C GLN A 491 -11.27 9.38 -9.34
N LEU A 492 -11.06 9.82 -10.59
CA LEU A 492 -11.25 11.20 -11.00
C LEU A 492 -12.68 11.71 -10.73
N LYS A 493 -13.69 10.91 -11.07
CA LYS A 493 -15.10 11.24 -10.81
C LYS A 493 -15.42 11.37 -9.31
N SER A 494 -14.65 10.75 -8.43
CA SER A 494 -14.82 10.88 -6.98
C SER A 494 -14.44 12.27 -6.45
N LEU A 495 -13.78 13.12 -7.22
CA LEU A 495 -13.55 14.54 -6.89
C LEU A 495 -14.84 15.37 -6.78
N THR A 496 -15.97 14.85 -7.26
CA THR A 496 -17.30 15.47 -7.02
C THR A 496 -17.73 15.42 -5.56
N VAL A 497 -17.14 14.53 -4.75
CA VAL A 497 -17.37 14.51 -3.31
C VAL A 497 -16.66 15.69 -2.66
N PRO A 498 -17.36 16.56 -1.91
CA PRO A 498 -16.76 17.76 -1.32
C PRO A 498 -15.54 17.46 -0.46
N ASN A 499 -14.57 18.37 -0.46
CA ASN A 499 -13.35 18.30 0.38
C ASN A 499 -12.50 17.05 0.11
N THR A 500 -12.43 16.62 -1.16
CA THR A 500 -11.55 15.57 -1.66
C THR A 500 -10.44 16.16 -2.53
N GLY A 501 -9.30 15.48 -2.59
CA GLY A 501 -8.17 15.85 -3.45
C GLY A 501 -7.46 14.59 -3.96
N MET A 502 -6.92 14.66 -5.18
CA MET A 502 -6.32 13.52 -5.85
C MET A 502 -4.86 13.80 -6.26
N ALA A 503 -3.98 12.88 -5.93
CA ALA A 503 -2.61 12.84 -6.45
C ALA A 503 -2.57 11.96 -7.71
N VAL A 504 -2.31 12.55 -8.87
CA VAL A 504 -2.09 11.83 -10.12
C VAL A 504 -0.69 11.21 -10.11
N THR A 505 -0.54 9.96 -10.54
CA THR A 505 0.73 9.20 -10.45
C THR A 505 1.07 8.39 -11.71
N ILE A 506 0.48 8.74 -12.85
CA ILE A 506 0.67 8.03 -14.13
C ILE A 506 2.10 8.11 -14.69
N ASP A 507 2.91 9.02 -14.17
CA ASP A 507 4.28 9.36 -14.57
C ASP A 507 5.36 8.80 -13.64
N ILE A 508 4.96 8.21 -12.51
CA ILE A 508 5.88 7.73 -11.45
C ILE A 508 5.67 6.27 -11.08
N GLY A 509 4.98 5.51 -11.92
CA GLY A 509 4.84 4.07 -11.82
C GLY A 509 6.02 3.31 -12.45
N GLU A 510 5.93 1.99 -12.41
CA GLU A 510 6.88 1.07 -13.06
C GLU A 510 6.09 0.06 -13.88
N TRP A 511 6.39 -0.07 -15.18
CA TRP A 511 5.62 -0.94 -16.06
C TRP A 511 5.60 -2.41 -15.60
N ASN A 512 6.69 -2.86 -15.01
CA ASN A 512 6.90 -4.24 -14.56
C ASN A 512 6.70 -4.44 -13.04
N ASP A 513 6.24 -3.41 -12.31
CA ASP A 513 6.00 -3.50 -10.88
C ASP A 513 4.75 -2.71 -10.46
N VAL A 514 3.75 -3.43 -9.95
CA VAL A 514 2.53 -2.80 -9.41
C VAL A 514 2.82 -1.98 -8.14
N HIS A 515 4.02 -2.13 -7.55
CA HIS A 515 4.49 -1.40 -6.38
C HIS A 515 5.69 -0.49 -6.72
N PRO A 516 5.48 0.59 -7.47
CA PRO A 516 6.57 1.46 -7.88
C PRO A 516 7.28 2.07 -6.67
N LEU A 517 8.59 2.21 -6.77
CA LEU A 517 9.41 2.65 -5.64
C LEU A 517 9.31 4.15 -5.36
N ASN A 518 8.87 4.97 -6.34
CA ASN A 518 8.72 6.42 -6.16
C ASN A 518 7.54 6.77 -5.24
N LYS A 519 7.70 6.61 -3.94
CA LYS A 519 6.72 6.99 -2.92
C LYS A 519 6.87 8.43 -2.44
N LYS A 520 8.02 9.04 -2.66
CA LYS A 520 8.31 10.41 -2.25
C LYS A 520 7.43 11.42 -3.01
N ASP A 521 7.35 11.30 -4.32
CA ASP A 521 6.50 12.21 -5.11
C ASP A 521 5.01 11.97 -4.88
N VAL A 522 4.59 10.75 -4.58
CA VAL A 522 3.23 10.47 -4.12
C VAL A 522 2.92 11.25 -2.83
N GLY A 523 3.80 11.15 -1.82
CA GLY A 523 3.65 11.87 -0.56
C GLY A 523 3.62 13.38 -0.75
N LYS A 524 4.50 13.94 -1.60
CA LYS A 524 4.53 15.38 -1.96
C LYS A 524 3.22 15.83 -2.61
N ARG A 525 2.70 15.10 -3.61
CA ARG A 525 1.45 15.44 -4.29
C ARG A 525 0.25 15.40 -3.35
N LEU A 526 0.19 14.42 -2.44
CA LEU A 526 -0.82 14.39 -1.37
C LEU A 526 -0.68 15.58 -0.41
N ALA A 527 0.56 15.96 -0.07
CA ALA A 527 0.82 17.12 0.79
C ALA A 527 0.39 18.44 0.15
N LEU A 528 0.56 18.62 -1.17
CA LEU A 528 0.02 19.78 -1.90
C LEU A 528 -1.51 19.84 -1.77
N ALA A 529 -2.20 18.73 -1.96
CA ALA A 529 -3.65 18.65 -1.78
C ALA A 529 -4.07 18.94 -0.32
N ALA A 530 -3.32 18.44 0.67
CA ALA A 530 -3.56 18.74 2.08
C ALA A 530 -3.40 20.24 2.38
N ARG A 531 -2.34 20.87 1.88
CA ARG A 531 -2.08 22.31 2.06
C ARG A 531 -3.25 23.15 1.54
N ARG A 532 -3.82 22.80 0.40
CA ARG A 532 -5.02 23.47 -0.14
C ARG A 532 -6.27 23.20 0.70
N LEU A 533 -6.57 21.93 0.97
CA LEU A 533 -7.87 21.52 1.51
C LEU A 533 -7.92 21.52 3.04
N ALA A 534 -6.85 21.06 3.70
CA ALA A 534 -6.80 20.95 5.16
C ALA A 534 -6.18 22.18 5.84
N TYR A 535 -5.19 22.81 5.21
CA TYR A 535 -4.48 23.98 5.75
C TYR A 535 -4.95 25.30 5.14
N LYS A 536 -5.84 25.25 4.11
CA LYS A 536 -6.50 26.40 3.52
C LYS A 536 -5.55 27.41 2.83
N GLU A 537 -4.38 26.94 2.36
CA GLU A 537 -3.51 27.80 1.54
C GLU A 537 -4.21 28.21 0.24
N LYS A 538 -4.34 29.52 0.00
CA LYS A 538 -5.14 30.04 -1.13
C LYS A 538 -4.41 29.98 -2.46
N ASN A 539 -3.11 30.28 -2.47
CA ASN A 539 -2.32 30.48 -3.69
C ASN A 539 -1.41 29.29 -4.01
N ILE A 540 -1.91 28.06 -3.80
CA ILE A 540 -1.16 26.84 -4.10
C ILE A 540 -1.82 26.09 -5.27
N VAL A 541 -1.01 25.75 -6.26
CA VAL A 541 -1.40 24.78 -7.30
C VAL A 541 -1.18 23.39 -6.73
N TYR A 542 -2.23 22.63 -6.55
CA TYR A 542 -2.24 21.36 -5.82
C TYR A 542 -2.66 20.15 -6.67
N SER A 543 -3.07 20.40 -7.91
CA SER A 543 -3.49 19.40 -8.88
C SER A 543 -2.94 19.75 -10.26
N GLY A 544 -2.66 18.75 -11.06
CA GLY A 544 -2.41 18.92 -12.49
C GLY A 544 -3.71 19.22 -13.26
N PRO A 545 -3.60 19.42 -14.58
CA PRO A 545 -4.74 19.72 -15.44
C PRO A 545 -5.81 18.62 -15.37
N VAL A 546 -7.07 19.04 -15.26
CA VAL A 546 -8.25 18.18 -15.30
C VAL A 546 -9.12 18.60 -16.49
N TYR A 547 -9.48 17.64 -17.34
CA TYR A 547 -10.36 17.88 -18.49
C TYR A 547 -11.69 18.49 -18.04
N LYS A 548 -12.11 19.56 -18.73
CA LYS A 548 -13.35 20.29 -18.46
C LYS A 548 -14.39 20.10 -19.54
N SER A 549 -14.03 20.42 -20.79
CA SER A 549 -14.97 20.38 -21.91
C SER A 549 -14.25 20.29 -23.25
N MET A 550 -14.96 19.87 -24.28
CA MET A 550 -14.50 19.87 -25.66
C MET A 550 -15.42 20.68 -26.58
N LYS A 551 -14.87 21.11 -27.72
CA LYS A 551 -15.61 21.71 -28.83
C LYS A 551 -15.05 21.18 -30.16
N ILE A 552 -15.91 20.62 -31.01
CA ILE A 552 -15.53 20.18 -32.36
C ILE A 552 -15.43 21.43 -33.26
N LYS A 553 -14.36 21.57 -34.01
CA LYS A 553 -14.07 22.65 -34.96
C LYS A 553 -13.57 22.07 -36.29
N GLY A 554 -14.48 21.79 -37.18
CA GLY A 554 -14.16 21.11 -38.44
C GLY A 554 -13.58 19.74 -38.22
N ASN A 555 -12.36 19.52 -38.66
CA ASN A 555 -11.62 18.28 -38.49
C ASN A 555 -10.74 18.21 -37.22
N THR A 556 -10.95 19.10 -36.26
CA THR A 556 -10.21 19.17 -35.00
C THR A 556 -11.14 19.17 -33.79
N ILE A 557 -10.62 18.81 -32.61
CA ILE A 557 -11.29 18.97 -31.32
C ILE A 557 -10.46 19.89 -30.45
N GLU A 558 -11.09 20.99 -29.96
CA GLU A 558 -10.52 21.89 -28.96
C GLU A 558 -10.92 21.42 -27.56
N LEU A 559 -9.93 21.20 -26.67
CA LEU A 559 -10.12 20.77 -25.28
C LEU A 559 -9.77 21.90 -24.31
N THR A 560 -10.57 22.06 -23.25
CA THR A 560 -10.31 22.97 -22.14
C THR A 560 -10.10 22.23 -20.84
N PHE A 561 -9.34 22.85 -19.94
CA PHE A 561 -8.94 22.22 -18.67
C PHE A 561 -9.15 23.15 -17.49
N GLU A 562 -9.36 22.57 -16.32
CA GLU A 562 -9.24 23.21 -15.01
C GLU A 562 -7.87 22.87 -14.40
N ASN A 563 -7.49 23.57 -13.31
CA ASN A 563 -6.22 23.39 -12.59
C ASN A 563 -4.97 23.52 -13.47
N ILE A 564 -5.01 24.39 -14.46
CA ILE A 564 -3.89 24.60 -15.39
C ILE A 564 -2.70 25.34 -14.75
N GLY A 565 -2.85 25.84 -13.50
CA GLY A 565 -1.81 26.63 -12.83
C GLY A 565 -1.40 27.86 -13.63
N SER A 566 -0.08 28.07 -13.78
CA SER A 566 0.49 29.15 -14.60
C SER A 566 0.45 28.87 -16.11
N GLY A 567 -0.11 27.73 -16.52
CA GLY A 567 -0.32 27.34 -17.93
C GLY A 567 0.04 25.90 -18.22
N LEU A 568 -0.42 25.42 -19.38
CA LEU A 568 -0.16 24.05 -19.86
C LEU A 568 1.22 23.96 -20.54
N ILE A 569 1.88 22.82 -20.37
CA ILE A 569 3.14 22.49 -21.05
C ILE A 569 3.15 21.02 -21.54
N ALA A 570 3.94 20.77 -22.57
CA ALA A 570 4.41 19.43 -22.93
C ALA A 570 5.72 19.17 -22.16
N HIS A 571 5.67 18.40 -21.09
CA HIS A 571 6.83 18.13 -20.24
C HIS A 571 7.88 17.28 -21.01
N GLY A 572 9.15 17.67 -20.95
CA GLY A 572 10.24 16.96 -21.61
C GLY A 572 10.29 17.07 -23.13
N GLY A 573 9.54 18.00 -23.76
CA GLY A 573 9.55 18.20 -25.21
C GLY A 573 8.56 19.25 -25.67
N ASN A 574 8.41 19.37 -27.00
CA ASN A 574 7.50 20.33 -27.62
C ASN A 574 6.19 19.71 -28.12
N GLU A 575 6.16 18.38 -28.23
CA GLU A 575 5.01 17.63 -28.74
C GLU A 575 4.26 16.94 -27.62
N LEU A 576 2.93 17.05 -27.64
CA LEU A 576 2.07 16.30 -26.74
C LEU A 576 1.89 14.86 -27.23
N LYS A 577 1.98 13.91 -26.31
CA LYS A 577 1.86 12.47 -26.55
C LYS A 577 0.64 11.87 -25.89
N GLN A 578 0.30 10.63 -26.24
CA GLN A 578 -0.78 9.82 -25.66
C GLN A 578 -2.18 10.39 -25.85
N PHE A 579 -2.40 11.19 -26.90
CA PHE A 579 -3.73 11.57 -27.38
C PHE A 579 -4.22 10.59 -28.44
N ALA A 580 -5.46 10.15 -28.32
CA ALA A 580 -6.16 9.36 -29.33
C ALA A 580 -7.49 10.04 -29.69
N ILE A 581 -7.90 9.93 -30.97
CA ILE A 581 -9.10 10.56 -31.51
C ILE A 581 -9.90 9.52 -32.30
N SER A 582 -11.23 9.62 -32.26
CA SER A 582 -12.11 8.80 -33.10
C SER A 582 -13.19 9.62 -33.77
N GLY A 583 -13.74 9.10 -34.86
CA GLY A 583 -15.01 9.53 -35.42
C GLY A 583 -16.20 8.85 -34.74
N GLU A 584 -17.37 8.94 -35.38
CA GLU A 584 -18.61 8.26 -34.92
C GLU A 584 -18.51 6.72 -34.95
N ASP A 585 -17.53 6.19 -35.70
CA ASP A 585 -17.21 4.75 -35.78
C ASP A 585 -16.60 4.17 -34.50
N LYS A 586 -16.28 5.04 -33.52
CA LYS A 586 -15.66 4.71 -32.21
C LYS A 586 -14.29 4.04 -32.31
N LYS A 587 -13.64 4.09 -33.46
CA LYS A 587 -12.29 3.54 -33.66
C LYS A 587 -11.25 4.59 -33.34
N PHE A 588 -10.55 4.41 -32.22
CA PHE A 588 -9.52 5.34 -31.79
C PHE A 588 -8.21 5.08 -32.54
N VAL A 589 -7.61 6.16 -33.04
CA VAL A 589 -6.25 6.19 -33.61
C VAL A 589 -5.42 7.22 -32.87
N TRP A 590 -4.10 7.09 -32.90
CA TRP A 590 -3.22 8.12 -32.34
C TRP A 590 -3.42 9.46 -33.05
N ALA A 591 -3.40 10.51 -32.26
CA ALA A 591 -3.68 11.87 -32.70
C ALA A 591 -2.50 12.81 -32.45
N ASN A 592 -2.37 13.80 -33.31
CA ASN A 592 -1.54 14.96 -33.05
C ASN A 592 -2.27 15.89 -32.06
N ALA A 593 -1.51 16.54 -31.19
CA ALA A 593 -2.04 17.51 -30.25
C ALA A 593 -1.07 18.68 -30.06
N LYS A 594 -1.60 19.90 -29.92
CA LYS A 594 -0.79 21.10 -29.61
C LYS A 594 -1.47 22.01 -28.62
N ILE A 595 -0.66 22.71 -27.82
CA ILE A 595 -1.13 23.72 -26.90
C ILE A 595 -1.26 25.06 -27.63
N VAL A 596 -2.45 25.66 -27.55
CA VAL A 596 -2.74 26.99 -28.10
C VAL A 596 -3.54 27.76 -27.06
N ASN A 597 -2.98 28.84 -26.50
CA ASN A 597 -3.64 29.70 -25.50
C ASN A 597 -4.25 28.93 -24.33
N ASN A 598 -3.43 28.00 -23.73
CA ASN A 598 -3.86 27.12 -22.64
C ASN A 598 -5.06 26.20 -22.96
N LYS A 599 -5.30 25.93 -24.23
CA LYS A 599 -6.21 24.90 -24.74
C LYS A 599 -5.42 23.87 -25.51
N ILE A 600 -5.97 22.69 -25.74
CA ILE A 600 -5.36 21.67 -26.56
C ILE A 600 -6.20 21.47 -27.81
N ILE A 601 -5.56 21.55 -28.97
CA ILE A 601 -6.15 21.22 -30.27
C ILE A 601 -5.66 19.84 -30.67
N VAL A 602 -6.62 18.92 -30.90
CA VAL A 602 -6.36 17.52 -31.26
C VAL A 602 -6.89 17.24 -32.66
N TRP A 603 -6.10 16.51 -33.48
CA TRP A 603 -6.50 16.11 -34.84
C TRP A 603 -5.76 14.86 -35.29
N SER A 604 -6.28 14.21 -36.34
CA SER A 604 -5.60 13.13 -37.05
C SER A 604 -5.96 13.18 -38.52
N GLY A 605 -4.97 12.93 -39.42
CA GLY A 605 -5.22 12.82 -40.86
C GLY A 605 -6.14 11.65 -41.23
N HIS A 606 -6.29 10.68 -40.33
CA HIS A 606 -7.15 9.49 -40.52
C HIS A 606 -8.60 9.72 -40.08
N VAL A 607 -8.93 10.85 -39.43
CA VAL A 607 -10.26 11.14 -38.88
C VAL A 607 -10.72 12.52 -39.35
N SER A 608 -11.48 12.56 -40.45
CA SER A 608 -11.98 13.82 -41.03
C SER A 608 -13.14 14.42 -40.26
N LYS A 609 -13.95 13.62 -39.56
CA LYS A 609 -15.09 14.05 -38.73
C LYS A 609 -14.89 13.51 -37.29
N PRO A 610 -14.10 14.20 -36.48
CA PRO A 610 -13.81 13.72 -35.13
C PRO A 610 -15.02 13.89 -34.21
N ALA A 611 -15.23 12.89 -33.32
CA ALA A 611 -16.32 12.86 -32.36
C ALA A 611 -15.82 12.76 -30.91
N ALA A 612 -14.69 12.10 -30.66
CA ALA A 612 -14.18 11.89 -29.31
C ALA A 612 -12.64 11.92 -29.23
N VAL A 613 -12.15 12.28 -28.04
CA VAL A 613 -10.72 12.26 -27.69
C VAL A 613 -10.51 11.50 -26.40
N ARG A 614 -9.41 10.74 -26.33
CA ARG A 614 -8.89 10.13 -25.10
C ARG A 614 -7.45 10.60 -24.87
N TYR A 615 -7.08 10.78 -23.61
CA TYR A 615 -5.72 11.11 -23.20
C TYR A 615 -5.24 10.11 -22.16
N ALA A 616 -4.04 9.54 -22.36
CA ALA A 616 -3.39 8.59 -21.45
C ALA A 616 -4.31 7.41 -21.06
N TRP A 617 -5.17 6.96 -22.01
CA TRP A 617 -6.17 5.92 -21.80
C TRP A 617 -5.57 4.53 -22.02
N ALA A 618 -4.73 4.08 -21.07
CA ALA A 618 -4.01 2.82 -21.14
C ALA A 618 -3.69 2.30 -19.74
N TYR A 619 -3.27 1.05 -19.62
CA TYR A 619 -2.61 0.53 -18.42
C TYR A 619 -1.32 1.31 -18.13
N ASN A 620 -0.44 1.38 -19.13
CA ASN A 620 0.79 2.16 -19.10
C ASN A 620 0.78 3.19 -20.25
N PRO A 621 0.37 4.44 -19.97
CA PRO A 621 0.43 5.52 -20.95
C PRO A 621 1.85 6.09 -21.02
N GLU A 622 2.81 5.29 -21.47
CA GLU A 622 4.21 5.66 -21.54
C GLU A 622 4.41 6.93 -22.37
N GLY A 623 5.15 7.87 -21.84
CA GLY A 623 5.40 9.15 -22.48
C GLY A 623 4.25 10.17 -22.38
N ALA A 624 3.19 9.91 -21.60
CA ALA A 624 2.16 10.91 -21.32
C ALA A 624 2.78 12.15 -20.68
N ASN A 625 2.66 13.32 -21.32
CA ASN A 625 3.44 14.50 -20.99
C ASN A 625 2.65 15.83 -20.93
N LEU A 626 1.35 15.78 -20.79
CA LEU A 626 0.56 16.96 -20.51
C LEU A 626 0.67 17.32 -19.04
N TYR A 627 1.21 18.52 -18.74
CA TYR A 627 1.43 19.02 -17.38
C TYR A 627 1.00 20.49 -17.27
N ASN A 628 0.88 20.99 -16.04
CA ASN A 628 0.96 22.41 -15.79
C ASN A 628 2.41 22.86 -15.56
N LYS A 629 2.67 24.17 -15.59
CA LYS A 629 4.03 24.71 -15.39
C LYS A 629 4.59 24.45 -13.99
N GLU A 630 3.75 24.11 -13.03
CA GLU A 630 4.14 23.72 -11.67
C GLU A 630 4.62 22.26 -11.58
N GLY A 631 4.65 21.53 -12.71
CA GLY A 631 5.18 20.17 -12.81
C GLY A 631 4.22 19.09 -12.35
N LEU A 632 2.91 19.35 -12.34
CA LEU A 632 1.92 18.34 -11.99
C LEU A 632 1.27 17.77 -13.26
N PRO A 633 1.21 16.42 -13.41
CA PRO A 633 0.68 15.77 -14.59
C PRO A 633 -0.85 15.87 -14.68
N ALA A 634 -1.36 15.94 -15.90
CA ALA A 634 -2.79 15.84 -16.15
C ALA A 634 -3.32 14.44 -15.82
N SER A 635 -4.51 14.38 -15.24
CA SER A 635 -5.22 13.10 -15.09
C SER A 635 -5.62 12.53 -16.45
N PRO A 636 -5.53 11.22 -16.68
CA PRO A 636 -6.15 10.56 -17.83
C PRO A 636 -7.64 10.89 -17.93
N PHE A 637 -8.13 11.03 -19.15
CA PHE A 637 -9.52 11.30 -19.40
C PHE A 637 -10.00 10.75 -20.73
N ARG A 638 -11.32 10.67 -20.90
CA ARG A 638 -12.01 10.51 -22.17
C ARG A 638 -13.14 11.53 -22.28
N THR A 639 -13.50 11.86 -23.51
CA THR A 639 -14.63 12.77 -23.81
C THR A 639 -15.87 12.01 -24.24
N ASP A 640 -15.73 10.70 -24.42
CA ASP A 640 -16.80 9.78 -24.81
C ASP A 640 -17.38 9.06 -23.59
N ASP A 641 -18.57 8.50 -23.78
CA ASP A 641 -19.27 7.59 -22.87
C ASP A 641 -19.47 6.21 -23.49
N PHE A 642 -18.70 5.88 -24.54
CA PHE A 642 -18.80 4.58 -25.21
C PHE A 642 -18.56 3.45 -24.22
N GLN A 643 -19.50 2.52 -24.17
CA GLN A 643 -19.44 1.29 -23.37
C GLN A 643 -18.83 0.16 -24.19
#